data_129d2480c418543b25146b3a23012c38
#
_entry.id   129d2480c418543b25146b3a23012c38
#
_cell.length_a   1.000
_cell.length_b   1.000
_cell.length_c   1.000
_cell.angle_alpha   90.00
_cell.angle_beta   90.00
_cell.angle_gamma   90.00
#
_symmetry.space_group_name_H-M   'P 1'
#
loop_
_entity.id
_entity.type
_entity.pdbx_description
1 polymer ?
#
loop_
_entity_poly.entity_id
_entity_poly.type
_entity_poly.pdbx_seq_one_letter_code
_entity_poly.pdbx_strand_id
1 'polypeptide(L)'
;MATSPAMSTTNDKIKYKITITQNSQSVANNTSNVTVSVRVYRTNTGYTTYGSGTVYCTINGTQYTEAITSSDKITSSGIVLFSKTLNIAHSADGSKTLATSARITHDQFSSSSQSYSQKLTTIPRATTPTLSASSVNMGASITINMPRASSSFDHTLTYKFGSATGTIGSDLGTSKAWTVPLSLASQIPNGTSGTCTITCKTYNGSTLIGTKTVSFTAKVPSSVVPSISAQAISEAVSGLAAQFGGYVQNKSKLKVAITAAGSYSSTIKTYSTTIAGKSYSGSSVTSGVLTASGTVTVKTTVTDSRGRTASKSTNVTVLAYTAPKISTFSAVRANGLGSADDNGTMALAKIKFAVSAVNDKNSKSYVVEYKQKSSDTWIEAAKGSVYSYDSNMLLNINLNTDASYDLRLSVTDYFNKDNPVRAFAEIATAFTLIDYHSGGKGMAFGKVSEVADEIEVDMDVNFYRNIQMGGWMRSDDEKNMYFQSTENAQYVHNAKLYGASGTSPTSIGCWDSLNSVGIWRYLCGTKNLVVDAGIKFSRANGGDDFVSSEPVVHGNRSGRVHFSNGLLIQWGVETITPVKDTPTAKAVKFPVAYTSIPMVLTTAITTVPGTSVSGNASANITVSGFDAYVTRNGTTNTSVGWIAIGYKA
;
A
#
# COMPACT_ATOMS: atom_id res chain seq x y z
N MET A 1 -68.61 15.11 4.75
CA MET A 1 -69.53 15.49 5.88
C MET A 1 -69.60 14.31 6.84
N ALA A 2 -69.37 14.50 8.08
CA ALA A 2 -69.55 13.50 9.13
C ALA A 2 -70.42 14.07 10.27
N THR A 3 -71.29 13.25 10.82
CA THR A 3 -72.25 13.66 11.84
C THR A 3 -72.14 12.73 13.02
N SER A 4 -72.12 13.27 14.22
CA SER A 4 -72.11 12.53 15.48
C SER A 4 -73.34 11.62 15.64
N PRO A 5 -73.26 10.60 16.48
CA PRO A 5 -74.49 10.00 17.05
C PRO A 5 -75.37 11.04 17.67
N ALA A 6 -76.59 10.68 17.92
CA ALA A 6 -77.49 11.51 18.66
C ALA A 6 -77.00 11.75 20.11
N MET A 7 -76.85 13.00 20.51
CA MET A 7 -76.32 13.39 21.80
C MET A 7 -77.56 13.81 22.69
N SER A 8 -77.45 13.42 23.93
CA SER A 8 -78.60 13.61 24.88
C SER A 8 -78.56 14.98 25.54
N THR A 9 -79.75 15.49 25.89
CA THR A 9 -79.91 16.61 26.76
C THR A 9 -80.67 16.14 28.05
N THR A 10 -80.80 17.02 28.99
CA THR A 10 -81.66 16.79 30.22
C THR A 10 -83.12 16.53 29.90
N ASN A 11 -83.52 16.87 28.69
CA ASN A 11 -84.86 16.57 28.18
C ASN A 11 -84.78 15.43 27.17
N ASP A 12 -85.37 14.27 27.46
CA ASP A 12 -85.31 13.06 26.63
C ASP A 12 -85.92 13.24 25.23
N LYS A 13 -86.76 14.24 25.03
CA LYS A 13 -87.41 14.60 23.75
C LYS A 13 -86.53 15.47 22.87
N ILE A 14 -85.45 16.03 23.41
CA ILE A 14 -84.52 16.89 22.65
C ILE A 14 -83.15 16.19 22.52
N LYS A 15 -82.72 16.12 21.34
CA LYS A 15 -81.41 15.59 20.99
C LYS A 15 -80.63 16.60 20.10
N TYR A 16 -79.33 16.47 20.06
CA TYR A 16 -78.57 17.27 19.14
C TYR A 16 -77.51 16.42 18.47
N LYS A 17 -76.93 16.94 17.38
CA LYS A 17 -75.82 16.34 16.62
C LYS A 17 -74.84 17.43 16.27
N ILE A 18 -73.56 17.07 16.31
CA ILE A 18 -72.49 17.87 15.75
C ILE A 18 -72.24 17.34 14.37
N THR A 19 -72.22 18.21 13.36
CA THR A 19 -71.83 17.88 11.99
C THR A 19 -70.54 18.61 11.63
N ILE A 20 -69.64 17.90 11.13
CA ILE A 20 -68.35 18.42 10.61
C ILE A 20 -68.34 18.24 9.10
N THR A 21 -68.26 19.33 8.36
CA THR A 21 -68.17 19.32 6.88
C THR A 21 -66.87 19.93 6.48
N GLN A 22 -66.05 19.11 5.88
CA GLN A 22 -64.82 19.60 5.24
C GLN A 22 -65.18 20.14 3.84
N ASN A 23 -65.13 21.46 3.67
CA ASN A 23 -65.55 22.15 2.44
C ASN A 23 -64.49 22.12 1.37
N SER A 24 -63.24 22.41 1.74
CA SER A 24 -62.12 22.45 0.83
C SER A 24 -60.79 22.24 1.55
N GLN A 25 -59.73 22.06 0.81
CA GLN A 25 -58.36 21.97 1.30
C GLN A 25 -57.47 22.99 0.61
N SER A 26 -56.57 23.56 1.36
CA SER A 26 -55.43 24.30 0.82
C SER A 26 -54.15 23.50 1.02
N VAL A 27 -53.66 22.90 -0.04
CA VAL A 27 -52.40 22.12 -0.04
C VAL A 27 -51.24 23.05 0.31
N ALA A 28 -51.25 24.29 -0.22
CA ALA A 28 -50.22 25.29 0.04
C ALA A 28 -50.12 25.64 1.52
N ASN A 29 -51.24 25.97 2.12
CA ASN A 29 -51.29 26.44 3.50
C ASN A 29 -51.38 25.30 4.54
N ASN A 30 -51.49 24.05 4.09
CA ASN A 30 -51.72 22.89 4.94
C ASN A 30 -52.96 23.06 5.85
N THR A 31 -54.06 23.57 5.32
CA THR A 31 -55.29 23.84 6.04
C THR A 31 -56.50 23.24 5.34
N SER A 32 -57.51 22.87 6.11
CA SER A 32 -58.84 22.55 5.60
C SER A 32 -59.84 23.63 6.02
N ASN A 33 -60.64 24.09 5.09
CA ASN A 33 -61.81 24.90 5.40
C ASN A 33 -62.91 23.96 5.86
N VAL A 34 -63.35 24.12 7.10
CA VAL A 34 -64.27 23.22 7.74
C VAL A 34 -65.45 24.01 8.37
N THR A 35 -66.66 23.58 8.09
CA THR A 35 -67.84 24.06 8.76
C THR A 35 -68.23 23.06 9.83
N VAL A 36 -68.35 23.54 11.07
CA VAL A 36 -68.92 22.78 12.20
C VAL A 36 -70.25 23.36 12.51
N SER A 37 -71.28 22.52 12.56
CA SER A 37 -72.64 22.92 12.93
C SER A 37 -73.20 22.03 14.02
N VAL A 38 -73.99 22.60 14.87
CA VAL A 38 -74.79 21.91 15.91
C VAL A 38 -76.24 22.01 15.52
N ARG A 39 -76.85 20.86 15.17
CA ARG A 39 -78.21 20.71 14.84
C ARG A 39 -78.97 20.14 16.05
N VAL A 40 -79.96 20.85 16.52
CA VAL A 40 -80.83 20.39 17.59
C VAL A 40 -82.18 19.98 16.99
N TYR A 41 -82.75 18.89 17.46
CA TYR A 41 -84.02 18.36 16.96
C TYR A 41 -84.79 17.68 18.08
N ARG A 42 -86.11 17.63 17.92
CA ARG A 42 -87.00 16.91 18.81
C ARG A 42 -87.26 15.50 18.29
N THR A 43 -87.36 14.54 19.20
CA THR A 43 -87.68 13.13 18.87
C THR A 43 -89.19 12.86 18.92
N ASN A 44 -90.02 13.85 19.39
CA ASN A 44 -91.43 13.77 19.50
C ASN A 44 -92.09 14.98 18.82
N THR A 45 -93.07 14.77 17.97
CA THR A 45 -93.75 15.82 17.18
C THR A 45 -94.66 16.71 18.02
N GLY A 46 -95.15 16.20 19.14
CA GLY A 46 -96.04 16.96 20.07
C GLY A 46 -95.28 17.89 21.03
N TYR A 47 -93.97 17.89 21.08
CA TYR A 47 -93.19 18.73 22.00
C TYR A 47 -92.79 20.04 21.31
N THR A 48 -93.10 21.18 22.03
CA THR A 48 -92.75 22.53 21.56
C THR A 48 -91.72 23.16 22.51
N THR A 49 -90.69 23.78 21.97
CA THR A 49 -89.71 24.51 22.77
C THR A 49 -90.02 26.00 22.80
N TYR A 50 -89.90 26.61 23.99
CA TYR A 50 -89.98 28.03 24.22
C TYR A 50 -88.79 28.50 25.04
N GLY A 51 -88.34 29.73 24.86
CA GLY A 51 -87.32 30.32 25.67
C GLY A 51 -86.04 30.56 24.89
N SER A 52 -85.01 30.88 25.62
CA SER A 52 -83.73 31.29 25.14
C SER A 52 -82.60 30.40 25.70
N GLY A 53 -81.43 30.54 25.16
CA GLY A 53 -80.26 29.75 25.59
C GLY A 53 -78.98 30.09 24.87
N THR A 54 -78.04 29.23 25.02
CA THR A 54 -76.72 29.38 24.34
C THR A 54 -76.19 28.02 23.96
N VAL A 55 -75.74 27.90 22.71
CA VAL A 55 -74.88 26.78 22.25
C VAL A 55 -73.42 27.17 22.47
N TYR A 56 -72.70 26.34 23.19
CA TYR A 56 -71.28 26.45 23.35
C TYR A 56 -70.68 25.33 22.51
N CYS A 57 -69.88 25.69 21.53
CA CYS A 57 -69.22 24.72 20.70
C CYS A 57 -67.68 24.96 20.74
N THR A 58 -66.96 23.99 21.23
CA THR A 58 -65.51 24.04 21.21
C THR A 58 -65.04 23.36 19.95
N ILE A 59 -64.26 24.06 19.12
CA ILE A 59 -63.72 23.57 17.87
C ILE A 59 -62.21 23.70 17.94
N ASN A 60 -61.46 22.58 17.85
CA ASN A 60 -60.00 22.53 17.91
C ASN A 60 -59.46 23.31 19.13
N GLY A 61 -60.10 23.19 20.29
CA GLY A 61 -59.66 23.80 21.54
C GLY A 61 -60.23 25.22 21.79
N THR A 62 -60.79 25.88 20.79
CA THR A 62 -61.37 27.22 20.94
C THR A 62 -62.85 27.13 21.06
N GLN A 63 -63.44 27.78 22.12
CA GLN A 63 -64.84 27.81 22.34
C GLN A 63 -65.47 28.98 21.59
N TYR A 64 -66.59 28.70 20.94
CA TYR A 64 -67.47 29.64 20.27
C TYR A 64 -68.89 29.51 20.88
N THR A 65 -69.62 30.58 20.86
CA THR A 65 -71.01 30.63 21.40
C THR A 65 -71.97 31.19 20.37
N GLU A 66 -73.20 30.70 20.39
CA GLU A 66 -74.28 31.21 19.59
C GLU A 66 -75.56 31.28 20.50
N ALA A 67 -76.23 32.40 20.47
CA ALA A 67 -77.45 32.58 21.25
C ALA A 67 -78.59 31.80 20.59
N ILE A 68 -79.41 31.16 21.44
CA ILE A 68 -80.71 30.58 21.06
C ILE A 68 -81.78 31.59 21.47
N THR A 69 -82.61 31.95 20.53
CA THR A 69 -83.65 32.88 20.75
C THR A 69 -85.03 32.19 20.74
N SER A 70 -86.04 32.82 21.22
CA SER A 70 -87.44 32.31 21.21
C SER A 70 -87.98 32.09 19.79
N SER A 71 -87.34 32.67 18.77
CA SER A 71 -87.70 32.48 17.37
C SER A 71 -87.11 31.16 16.79
N ASP A 72 -86.13 30.53 17.45
CA ASP A 72 -85.49 29.31 17.03
C ASP A 72 -86.31 28.07 17.37
N LYS A 73 -87.26 27.75 16.51
CA LYS A 73 -88.17 26.64 16.71
C LYS A 73 -87.51 25.31 16.43
N ILE A 74 -87.29 24.48 17.46
CA ILE A 74 -86.76 23.16 17.32
C ILE A 74 -87.79 22.22 16.73
N THR A 75 -87.58 21.72 15.54
CA THR A 75 -88.50 20.83 14.82
C THR A 75 -88.00 19.37 14.88
N SER A 76 -88.83 18.43 14.41
CA SER A 76 -88.41 17.03 14.26
C SER A 76 -87.39 16.87 13.18
N SER A 77 -87.39 17.71 12.14
CA SER A 77 -86.27 17.77 11.13
C SER A 77 -85.01 18.43 11.66
N GLY A 78 -85.16 19.16 12.82
CA GLY A 78 -84.05 19.86 13.47
C GLY A 78 -83.74 21.22 12.87
N ILE A 79 -83.21 22.10 13.71
CA ILE A 79 -82.68 23.41 13.34
C ILE A 79 -81.15 23.45 13.62
N VAL A 80 -80.41 24.12 12.78
CA VAL A 80 -78.98 24.39 13.02
C VAL A 80 -78.88 25.63 13.89
N LEU A 81 -78.55 25.46 15.15
CA LEU A 81 -78.45 26.54 16.15
C LEU A 81 -76.98 27.10 16.26
N PHE A 82 -76.04 26.43 15.67
CA PHE A 82 -74.68 26.93 15.62
C PHE A 82 -74.08 26.50 14.28
N SER A 83 -73.38 27.40 13.63
CA SER A 83 -72.61 27.10 12.43
C SER A 83 -71.40 28.03 12.35
N LYS A 84 -70.21 27.44 12.26
CA LYS A 84 -68.98 28.19 12.18
C LYS A 84 -68.03 27.55 11.13
N THR A 85 -67.56 28.35 10.22
CA THR A 85 -66.58 27.95 9.21
C THR A 85 -65.22 28.47 9.61
N LEU A 86 -64.26 27.59 9.65
CA LEU A 86 -62.88 27.87 10.07
C LEU A 86 -61.87 27.21 9.16
N ASN A 87 -60.72 27.82 9.04
CA ASN A 87 -59.55 27.18 8.45
C ASN A 87 -58.77 26.43 9.54
N ILE A 88 -58.77 25.13 9.45
CA ILE A 88 -58.12 24.24 10.41
C ILE A 88 -56.74 23.82 9.88
N ALA A 89 -55.70 24.17 10.62
CA ALA A 89 -54.33 23.74 10.30
C ALA A 89 -54.19 22.23 10.56
N HIS A 90 -53.53 21.54 9.63
CA HIS A 90 -53.12 20.14 9.75
C HIS A 90 -51.73 20.01 10.35
N SER A 91 -51.39 18.84 10.86
CA SER A 91 -50.05 18.47 11.28
C SER A 91 -49.08 18.53 10.11
N ALA A 92 -47.77 18.50 10.38
CA ALA A 92 -46.75 18.60 9.35
C ALA A 92 -46.79 17.45 8.31
N ASP A 93 -47.37 16.31 8.68
CA ASP A 93 -47.62 15.15 7.81
C ASP A 93 -48.91 15.28 6.97
N GLY A 94 -49.64 16.37 7.13
CA GLY A 94 -50.92 16.63 6.47
C GLY A 94 -52.12 15.96 7.14
N SER A 95 -51.95 15.23 8.22
CA SER A 95 -53.03 14.60 8.95
C SER A 95 -53.69 15.58 9.92
N LYS A 96 -54.95 15.39 10.21
CA LYS A 96 -55.67 16.11 11.23
C LYS A 96 -56.90 15.33 11.68
N THR A 97 -57.02 15.15 12.97
CA THR A 97 -58.28 14.80 13.59
C THR A 97 -58.86 16.07 14.25
N LEU A 98 -59.96 16.53 13.74
CA LEU A 98 -60.68 17.70 14.31
C LEU A 98 -61.49 17.23 15.51
N ALA A 99 -61.08 17.68 16.66
CA ALA A 99 -61.86 17.48 17.89
C ALA A 99 -62.86 18.62 18.05
N THR A 100 -64.06 18.26 18.33
CA THR A 100 -65.18 19.20 18.68
C THR A 100 -65.91 18.72 19.92
N SER A 101 -66.48 19.64 20.65
CA SER A 101 -67.47 19.31 21.67
C SER A 101 -68.55 20.39 21.72
N ALA A 102 -69.71 20.02 22.09
CA ALA A 102 -70.76 20.98 22.26
C ALA A 102 -71.52 20.72 23.56
N ARG A 103 -71.96 21.80 24.17
CA ARG A 103 -72.97 21.80 25.23
C ARG A 103 -73.99 22.87 24.93
N ILE A 104 -75.19 22.67 25.42
CA ILE A 104 -76.34 23.61 25.27
C ILE A 104 -76.86 23.96 26.64
N THR A 105 -77.13 25.25 26.87
CA THR A 105 -77.91 25.73 27.95
C THR A 105 -79.14 26.36 27.36
N HIS A 106 -80.33 25.99 27.84
CA HIS A 106 -81.61 26.51 27.37
C HIS A 106 -82.60 26.46 28.50
N ASP A 107 -83.60 27.35 28.54
CA ASP A 107 -84.58 27.45 29.59
C ASP A 107 -85.37 26.15 29.87
N GLN A 108 -85.50 25.28 28.83
CA GLN A 108 -86.23 24.03 28.90
C GLN A 108 -85.36 22.76 28.86
N PHE A 109 -84.10 22.86 28.58
CA PHE A 109 -83.18 21.74 28.53
C PHE A 109 -81.75 22.23 28.62
N SER A 110 -80.84 21.34 29.01
CA SER A 110 -79.41 21.56 28.98
C SER A 110 -78.71 20.28 28.60
N SER A 111 -77.41 20.37 28.25
CA SER A 111 -76.56 19.20 28.08
C SER A 111 -75.23 19.39 28.79
N SER A 112 -74.64 18.32 29.23
CA SER A 112 -73.17 18.29 29.47
C SER A 112 -72.42 18.50 28.17
N SER A 113 -71.17 18.86 28.28
CA SER A 113 -70.28 18.90 27.09
C SER A 113 -70.06 17.50 26.55
N GLN A 114 -70.44 17.24 25.29
CA GLN A 114 -70.31 15.98 24.63
C GLN A 114 -69.38 16.17 23.41
N SER A 115 -68.40 15.25 23.24
CA SER A 115 -67.38 15.37 22.26
C SER A 115 -67.67 14.56 20.99
N TYR A 116 -67.24 15.09 19.86
CA TYR A 116 -67.21 14.39 18.58
C TYR A 116 -65.95 14.75 17.82
N SER A 117 -65.25 13.73 17.25
CA SER A 117 -64.03 13.94 16.49
C SER A 117 -64.18 13.37 15.07
N GLN A 118 -63.66 14.08 14.14
CA GLN A 118 -63.61 13.64 12.73
C GLN A 118 -62.19 13.71 12.19
N LYS A 119 -61.72 12.59 11.65
CA LYS A 119 -60.51 12.60 10.87
C LYS A 119 -60.77 13.30 9.53
N LEU A 120 -60.12 14.42 9.32
CA LEU A 120 -60.17 15.15 8.05
C LEU A 120 -59.37 14.41 6.98
N THR A 121 -59.68 14.65 5.71
CA THR A 121 -58.90 14.13 4.60
C THR A 121 -57.45 14.63 4.71
N THR A 122 -56.53 13.73 4.68
CA THR A 122 -55.10 14.06 4.74
C THR A 122 -54.73 14.95 3.57
N ILE A 123 -54.02 16.04 3.85
CA ILE A 123 -53.53 16.95 2.83
C ILE A 123 -52.20 16.39 2.28
N PRO A 124 -52.10 16.17 1.00
CA PRO A 124 -50.83 15.73 0.39
C PRO A 124 -49.70 16.70 0.72
N ARG A 125 -48.58 16.17 1.20
CA ARG A 125 -47.40 16.99 1.57
C ARG A 125 -46.23 16.75 0.65
N ALA A 126 -45.20 17.56 0.83
CA ALA A 126 -43.99 17.48 0.01
C ALA A 126 -43.42 16.07 -0.02
N THR A 127 -43.06 15.63 -1.18
CA THR A 127 -42.51 14.31 -1.47
C THR A 127 -41.21 14.09 -0.71
N THR A 128 -41.07 12.97 -0.04
CA THR A 128 -39.81 12.49 0.50
C THR A 128 -39.12 11.67 -0.58
N PRO A 129 -38.02 12.15 -1.18
CA PRO A 129 -37.31 11.42 -2.22
C PRO A 129 -36.59 10.20 -1.62
N THR A 130 -36.49 9.15 -2.43
CA THR A 130 -35.64 7.97 -2.13
C THR A 130 -34.70 7.69 -3.28
N LEU A 131 -33.67 6.93 -3.03
CA LEU A 131 -32.63 6.62 -4.01
C LEU A 131 -32.58 5.12 -4.29
N SER A 132 -32.27 4.77 -5.52
CA SER A 132 -32.05 3.36 -5.93
C SER A 132 -30.83 2.72 -5.28
N ALA A 133 -29.90 3.52 -4.75
CA ALA A 133 -28.70 3.06 -4.07
C ALA A 133 -28.20 4.09 -3.05
N SER A 134 -27.57 3.61 -1.98
CA SER A 134 -26.92 4.46 -0.97
C SER A 134 -25.53 4.96 -1.41
N SER A 135 -24.98 4.40 -2.47
CA SER A 135 -23.72 4.84 -3.07
C SER A 135 -23.67 4.57 -4.56
N VAL A 136 -22.97 5.43 -5.30
CA VAL A 136 -22.78 5.30 -6.76
C VAL A 136 -21.43 5.87 -7.16
N ASN A 137 -20.84 5.32 -8.22
CA ASN A 137 -19.66 5.89 -8.82
C ASN A 137 -20.02 7.15 -9.63
N MET A 138 -19.24 8.20 -9.51
CA MET A 138 -19.31 9.35 -10.42
C MET A 138 -19.13 8.86 -11.86
N GLY A 139 -19.93 9.40 -12.78
CA GLY A 139 -20.04 8.90 -14.17
C GLY A 139 -21.14 7.84 -14.35
N ALA A 140 -21.61 7.21 -13.27
CA ALA A 140 -22.71 6.27 -13.32
C ALA A 140 -24.03 6.94 -12.91
N SER A 141 -25.16 6.29 -13.24
CA SER A 141 -26.50 6.80 -12.98
C SER A 141 -27.07 6.28 -11.66
N ILE A 142 -27.82 7.13 -10.98
CA ILE A 142 -28.65 6.81 -9.82
C ILE A 142 -30.08 7.24 -10.13
N THR A 143 -31.05 6.43 -9.73
CA THR A 143 -32.47 6.80 -9.88
C THR A 143 -32.95 7.46 -8.58
N ILE A 144 -33.54 8.64 -8.72
CA ILE A 144 -34.19 9.38 -7.65
C ILE A 144 -35.69 9.13 -7.81
N ASN A 145 -36.28 8.45 -6.85
CA ASN A 145 -37.71 8.18 -6.83
C ASN A 145 -38.40 9.25 -5.99
N MET A 146 -39.46 9.77 -6.53
CA MET A 146 -40.27 10.86 -5.94
C MET A 146 -41.73 10.41 -5.88
N PRO A 147 -42.10 9.52 -4.93
CA PRO A 147 -43.49 9.04 -4.80
C PRO A 147 -44.36 10.20 -4.39
N ARG A 148 -45.00 10.86 -5.35
CA ARG A 148 -45.81 12.04 -5.12
C ARG A 148 -47.18 11.68 -4.49
N ALA A 149 -47.57 12.46 -3.50
CA ALA A 149 -48.85 12.28 -2.80
C ALA A 149 -50.06 12.82 -3.58
N SER A 150 -49.83 13.56 -4.67
CA SER A 150 -50.85 14.04 -5.61
C SER A 150 -50.32 13.98 -7.02
N SER A 151 -51.17 13.65 -7.98
CA SER A 151 -50.81 13.64 -9.42
C SER A 151 -50.51 15.05 -9.96
N SER A 152 -50.95 16.11 -9.28
CA SER A 152 -50.66 17.49 -9.61
C SER A 152 -49.32 18.00 -9.10
N PHE A 153 -48.57 17.16 -8.39
CA PHE A 153 -47.27 17.55 -7.88
C PHE A 153 -46.18 17.31 -8.91
N ASP A 154 -45.36 18.33 -9.10
CA ASP A 154 -44.11 18.30 -9.87
C ASP A 154 -42.94 18.58 -8.97
N HIS A 155 -41.75 18.15 -9.41
CA HIS A 155 -40.56 18.25 -8.60
C HIS A 155 -39.45 18.99 -9.34
N THR A 156 -38.72 19.80 -8.59
CA THR A 156 -37.40 20.30 -9.02
C THR A 156 -36.35 19.65 -8.13
N LEU A 157 -35.40 19.00 -8.78
CA LEU A 157 -34.24 18.38 -8.13
C LEU A 157 -32.98 19.20 -8.34
N THR A 158 -32.29 19.46 -7.26
CA THR A 158 -30.93 20.05 -7.29
C THR A 158 -29.99 19.18 -6.50
N TYR A 159 -28.71 19.28 -6.77
CA TYR A 159 -27.69 18.58 -5.99
C TYR A 159 -26.71 19.56 -5.36
N LYS A 160 -26.07 19.12 -4.28
CA LYS A 160 -24.90 19.73 -3.65
C LYS A 160 -23.87 18.69 -3.34
N PHE A 161 -22.62 18.90 -3.80
CA PHE A 161 -21.47 18.07 -3.47
C PHE A 161 -20.24 18.96 -3.23
N GLY A 162 -19.78 19.02 -1.99
CA GLY A 162 -18.79 20.02 -1.61
C GLY A 162 -19.34 21.44 -1.82
N SER A 163 -18.63 22.24 -2.62
CA SER A 163 -19.11 23.57 -3.06
C SER A 163 -19.88 23.53 -4.39
N ALA A 164 -19.81 22.41 -5.13
CA ALA A 164 -20.54 22.28 -6.39
C ALA A 164 -22.03 22.07 -6.15
N THR A 165 -22.83 22.84 -6.90
CA THR A 165 -24.28 22.74 -6.92
C THR A 165 -24.76 22.72 -8.37
N GLY A 166 -25.95 22.18 -8.59
CA GLY A 166 -26.57 22.22 -9.92
C GLY A 166 -27.98 21.68 -9.90
N THR A 167 -28.69 21.93 -11.00
CA THR A 167 -30.04 21.42 -11.21
C THR A 167 -29.96 20.07 -11.92
N ILE A 168 -30.66 19.07 -11.37
CA ILE A 168 -30.81 17.74 -11.99
C ILE A 168 -31.96 17.77 -13.00
N GLY A 169 -33.01 18.49 -12.67
CA GLY A 169 -34.15 18.71 -13.54
C GLY A 169 -35.29 19.44 -12.82
N SER A 170 -36.18 20.03 -13.63
CA SER A 170 -37.44 20.64 -13.20
C SER A 170 -38.62 19.94 -13.85
N ASP A 171 -39.82 20.20 -13.35
CA ASP A 171 -41.10 19.64 -13.82
C ASP A 171 -41.06 18.09 -13.91
N LEU A 172 -40.45 17.49 -12.90
CA LEU A 172 -40.23 16.04 -12.83
C LEU A 172 -41.41 15.33 -12.18
N GLY A 173 -41.82 14.21 -12.74
CA GLY A 173 -42.88 13.37 -12.19
C GLY A 173 -42.43 12.54 -10.99
N THR A 174 -42.50 11.20 -11.13
CA THR A 174 -42.31 10.26 -10.01
C THR A 174 -40.89 9.69 -9.91
N SER A 175 -40.08 9.89 -10.92
CA SER A 175 -38.67 9.43 -10.90
C SER A 175 -37.80 10.20 -11.88
N LYS A 176 -36.52 10.21 -11.61
CA LYS A 176 -35.47 10.77 -12.49
C LYS A 176 -34.22 9.93 -12.38
N ALA A 177 -33.77 9.38 -13.48
CA ALA A 177 -32.41 8.88 -13.60
C ALA A 177 -31.45 10.07 -13.78
N TRP A 178 -30.38 10.09 -12.99
CA TRP A 178 -29.36 11.14 -13.04
C TRP A 178 -27.97 10.52 -13.07
N THR A 179 -27.21 10.86 -14.09
CA THR A 179 -25.80 10.50 -14.14
C THR A 179 -25.01 11.48 -13.29
N VAL A 180 -24.38 10.98 -12.24
CA VAL A 180 -23.56 11.81 -11.33
C VAL A 180 -22.34 12.30 -12.07
N PRO A 181 -22.16 13.64 -12.25
CA PRO A 181 -21.04 14.14 -13.06
C PRO A 181 -19.69 13.69 -12.51
N LEU A 182 -18.84 13.14 -13.38
CA LEU A 182 -17.47 12.73 -13.00
C LEU A 182 -16.62 13.94 -12.56
N SER A 183 -16.93 15.14 -13.08
CA SER A 183 -16.27 16.40 -12.69
C SER A 183 -16.39 16.73 -11.21
N LEU A 184 -17.39 16.17 -10.50
CA LEU A 184 -17.52 16.35 -9.06
C LEU A 184 -16.32 15.76 -8.28
N ALA A 185 -15.55 14.86 -8.87
CA ALA A 185 -14.32 14.37 -8.29
C ALA A 185 -13.33 15.50 -7.95
N SER A 186 -13.37 16.62 -8.66
CA SER A 186 -12.53 17.79 -8.37
C SER A 186 -12.85 18.46 -7.03
N GLN A 187 -14.02 18.24 -6.47
CA GLN A 187 -14.39 18.75 -5.15
C GLN A 187 -13.73 17.99 -3.98
N ILE A 188 -13.23 16.80 -4.27
CA ILE A 188 -12.56 15.94 -3.28
C ILE A 188 -11.20 15.46 -3.80
N PRO A 189 -10.24 16.38 -4.04
CA PRO A 189 -8.95 16.04 -4.66
C PRO A 189 -8.11 15.06 -3.84
N ASN A 190 -8.38 14.95 -2.54
CA ASN A 190 -7.65 14.09 -1.59
C ASN A 190 -8.48 12.89 -1.11
N GLY A 191 -9.71 12.74 -1.60
CA GLY A 191 -10.63 11.70 -1.17
C GLY A 191 -11.16 10.87 -2.33
N THR A 192 -11.62 9.66 -2.02
CA THR A 192 -12.20 8.74 -3.00
C THR A 192 -13.72 8.69 -2.95
N SER A 193 -14.34 9.35 -1.97
CA SER A 193 -15.81 9.43 -1.84
C SER A 193 -16.21 10.66 -1.02
N GLY A 194 -17.44 11.10 -1.20
CA GLY A 194 -18.04 12.17 -0.44
C GLY A 194 -19.56 12.08 -0.46
N THR A 195 -20.21 12.84 0.42
CA THR A 195 -21.67 12.89 0.49
C THR A 195 -22.22 13.85 -0.55
N CYS A 196 -23.10 13.36 -1.41
CA CYS A 196 -23.91 14.15 -2.32
C CYS A 196 -25.31 14.27 -1.75
N THR A 197 -25.78 15.50 -1.56
CA THR A 197 -27.13 15.78 -1.09
C THR A 197 -27.99 16.22 -2.26
N ILE A 198 -29.10 15.56 -2.44
CA ILE A 198 -30.15 15.93 -3.39
C ILE A 198 -31.24 16.65 -2.63
N THR A 199 -31.63 17.79 -3.13
CA THR A 199 -32.75 18.57 -2.64
C THR A 199 -33.90 18.42 -3.61
N CYS A 200 -35.02 17.93 -3.10
CA CYS A 200 -36.27 17.79 -3.84
C CYS A 200 -37.24 18.88 -3.35
N LYS A 201 -37.58 19.81 -4.23
CA LYS A 201 -38.66 20.79 -4.05
C LYS A 201 -39.90 20.25 -4.72
N THR A 202 -40.98 20.17 -3.98
CA THR A 202 -42.30 19.73 -4.47
C THR A 202 -43.15 20.95 -4.74
N TYR A 203 -43.72 21.03 -5.92
CA TYR A 203 -44.62 22.11 -6.34
C TYR A 203 -46.02 21.58 -6.65
N ASN A 204 -47.03 22.41 -6.45
CA ASN A 204 -48.36 22.24 -7.01
C ASN A 204 -48.63 23.45 -7.93
N GLY A 205 -48.49 23.23 -9.23
CA GLY A 205 -48.34 24.33 -10.19
C GLY A 205 -47.10 25.18 -9.85
N SER A 206 -47.29 26.50 -9.67
CA SER A 206 -46.20 27.41 -9.29
C SER A 206 -45.92 27.47 -7.77
N THR A 207 -46.77 26.84 -6.94
CA THR A 207 -46.68 26.96 -5.48
C THR A 207 -45.77 25.91 -4.89
N LEU A 208 -44.73 26.34 -4.15
CA LEU A 208 -43.85 25.44 -3.42
C LEU A 208 -44.58 24.84 -2.19
N ILE A 209 -44.78 23.53 -2.19
CA ILE A 209 -45.40 22.79 -1.10
C ILE A 209 -44.39 22.48 0.01
N GLY A 210 -43.12 22.27 -0.36
CA GLY A 210 -42.05 22.07 0.59
C GLY A 210 -40.81 21.46 -0.03
N THR A 211 -39.81 21.31 0.81
CA THR A 211 -38.46 20.82 0.39
C THR A 211 -38.07 19.64 1.28
N LYS A 212 -37.58 18.58 0.67
CA LYS A 212 -36.99 17.42 1.35
C LYS A 212 -35.65 17.10 0.74
N THR A 213 -34.80 16.48 1.52
CA THR A 213 -33.47 16.11 1.07
C THR A 213 -33.22 14.62 1.24
N VAL A 214 -32.35 14.09 0.40
CA VAL A 214 -31.83 12.74 0.53
C VAL A 214 -30.35 12.77 0.12
N SER A 215 -29.54 11.94 0.71
CA SER A 215 -28.10 11.92 0.44
C SER A 215 -27.63 10.51 0.09
N PHE A 216 -26.58 10.45 -0.69
CA PHE A 216 -25.85 9.22 -1.02
C PHE A 216 -24.35 9.48 -1.04
N THR A 217 -23.58 8.41 -1.00
CA THR A 217 -22.14 8.49 -1.16
C THR A 217 -21.76 8.44 -2.65
N ALA A 218 -21.26 9.55 -3.19
CA ALA A 218 -20.68 9.59 -4.52
C ALA A 218 -19.20 9.18 -4.44
N LYS A 219 -18.81 8.14 -5.20
CA LYS A 219 -17.47 7.58 -5.20
C LYS A 219 -16.72 7.95 -6.48
N VAL A 220 -15.47 8.31 -6.35
CA VAL A 220 -14.60 8.50 -7.51
C VAL A 220 -14.26 7.11 -8.08
N PRO A 221 -14.57 6.81 -9.34
CA PRO A 221 -14.27 5.52 -9.95
C PRO A 221 -12.79 5.13 -9.84
N SER A 222 -12.50 3.85 -9.72
CA SER A 222 -11.11 3.36 -9.64
C SER A 222 -10.29 3.65 -10.91
N SER A 223 -10.97 3.85 -12.04
CA SER A 223 -10.36 4.24 -13.32
C SER A 223 -9.83 5.68 -13.35
N VAL A 224 -10.25 6.51 -12.39
CA VAL A 224 -9.70 7.89 -12.25
C VAL A 224 -8.36 7.79 -11.55
N VAL A 225 -7.32 7.67 -12.31
CA VAL A 225 -5.93 7.56 -11.85
C VAL A 225 -5.11 8.75 -12.35
N PRO A 226 -3.96 9.05 -11.76
CA PRO A 226 -3.03 10.04 -12.30
C PRO A 226 -2.52 9.62 -13.68
N SER A 227 -1.89 10.53 -14.41
CA SER A 227 -1.27 10.27 -15.69
C SER A 227 0.22 10.60 -15.67
N ILE A 228 1.01 9.82 -16.41
CA ILE A 228 2.42 10.12 -16.69
C ILE A 228 2.52 10.47 -18.16
N SER A 229 2.63 11.76 -18.47
CA SER A 229 2.73 12.26 -19.84
C SER A 229 4.14 12.08 -20.42
N ALA A 230 5.18 12.24 -19.59
CA ALA A 230 6.55 12.04 -20.04
C ALA A 230 7.39 11.31 -18.99
N GLN A 231 8.29 10.45 -19.46
CA GLN A 231 9.40 9.84 -18.73
C GLN A 231 10.62 10.01 -19.64
N ALA A 232 11.33 11.12 -19.47
CA ALA A 232 12.53 11.42 -20.24
C ALA A 232 13.74 10.81 -19.56
N ILE A 233 14.46 9.96 -20.29
CA ILE A 233 15.65 9.24 -19.80
C ILE A 233 16.86 9.74 -20.58
N SER A 234 17.90 10.13 -19.87
CA SER A 234 19.15 10.60 -20.45
C SER A 234 20.35 10.12 -19.65
N GLU A 235 21.53 10.21 -20.23
CA GLU A 235 22.81 9.98 -19.54
C GLU A 235 23.09 11.12 -18.56
N ALA A 236 23.45 10.76 -17.34
CA ALA A 236 23.86 11.75 -16.34
C ALA A 236 25.38 12.01 -16.34
N VAL A 237 26.17 11.08 -16.89
CA VAL A 237 27.62 11.28 -17.08
C VAL A 237 27.86 11.98 -18.40
N SER A 238 28.34 13.20 -18.33
CA SER A 238 28.53 14.06 -19.51
C SER A 238 29.35 13.38 -20.62
N GLY A 239 28.85 13.43 -21.86
CA GLY A 239 29.51 12.95 -23.05
C GLY A 239 29.52 11.43 -23.24
N LEU A 240 29.22 10.64 -22.20
CA LEU A 240 29.44 9.18 -22.24
C LEU A 240 28.53 8.47 -23.25
N ALA A 241 27.23 8.77 -23.24
CA ALA A 241 26.30 8.16 -24.19
C ALA A 241 26.57 8.61 -25.64
N ALA A 242 27.04 9.84 -25.85
CA ALA A 242 27.43 10.33 -27.18
C ALA A 242 28.68 9.59 -27.69
N GLN A 243 29.67 9.37 -26.84
CA GLN A 243 30.90 8.66 -27.16
C GLN A 243 30.62 7.22 -27.61
N PHE A 244 29.79 6.49 -26.88
CA PHE A 244 29.58 5.06 -27.11
C PHE A 244 28.29 4.73 -27.87
N GLY A 245 27.40 5.70 -28.05
CA GLY A 245 26.12 5.49 -28.71
C GLY A 245 25.09 4.75 -27.81
N GLY A 246 25.28 4.78 -26.50
CA GLY A 246 24.40 4.13 -25.51
C GLY A 246 24.95 4.24 -24.10
N TYR A 247 24.23 3.71 -23.15
CA TYR A 247 24.67 3.64 -21.75
C TYR A 247 25.71 2.53 -21.58
N VAL A 248 26.67 2.72 -20.72
CA VAL A 248 27.78 1.80 -20.52
C VAL A 248 27.75 1.21 -19.10
N GLN A 249 27.80 -0.10 -19.00
CA GLN A 249 27.88 -0.84 -17.74
C GLN A 249 29.05 -0.34 -16.87
N ASN A 250 28.82 -0.20 -15.57
CA ASN A 250 29.77 0.26 -14.57
C ASN A 250 30.30 1.70 -14.78
N LYS A 251 29.73 2.46 -15.73
CA LYS A 251 30.15 3.83 -16.05
C LYS A 251 28.97 4.81 -16.09
N SER A 252 27.87 4.42 -16.73
CA SER A 252 26.70 5.27 -16.93
C SER A 252 25.84 5.38 -15.68
N LYS A 253 25.18 6.53 -15.54
CA LYS A 253 24.08 6.80 -14.62
C LYS A 253 22.91 7.37 -15.41
N LEU A 254 21.70 6.96 -15.12
CA LEU A 254 20.51 7.49 -15.76
C LEU A 254 19.98 8.71 -15.01
N LYS A 255 19.72 9.79 -15.74
CA LYS A 255 18.87 10.89 -15.30
C LYS A 255 17.47 10.65 -15.85
N VAL A 256 16.47 10.60 -14.99
CA VAL A 256 15.07 10.40 -15.37
C VAL A 256 14.26 11.60 -14.92
N ALA A 257 13.64 12.29 -15.86
CA ALA A 257 12.72 13.38 -15.60
C ALA A 257 11.29 12.94 -15.91
N ILE A 258 10.38 13.18 -14.99
CA ILE A 258 9.01 12.67 -15.02
C ILE A 258 8.06 13.85 -15.03
N THR A 259 7.16 13.87 -16.02
CA THR A 259 6.02 14.79 -16.07
C THR A 259 4.76 13.98 -15.83
N ALA A 260 4.07 14.29 -14.74
CA ALA A 260 2.84 13.62 -14.37
C ALA A 260 1.83 14.61 -13.81
N ALA A 261 0.55 14.28 -13.93
CA ALA A 261 -0.55 15.08 -13.42
C ALA A 261 -1.60 14.20 -12.75
N GLY A 262 -2.20 14.72 -11.71
CA GLY A 262 -3.39 14.12 -11.12
C GLY A 262 -4.62 14.40 -11.96
N SER A 263 -5.65 13.60 -11.77
CA SER A 263 -6.93 13.75 -12.45
C SER A 263 -7.94 14.44 -11.55
N TYR A 264 -8.78 15.31 -12.13
CA TYR A 264 -9.82 16.01 -11.38
C TYR A 264 -9.29 16.68 -10.10
N SER A 265 -8.36 17.61 -10.27
CA SER A 265 -7.73 18.41 -9.22
C SER A 265 -6.93 17.62 -8.19
N SER A 266 -6.77 16.30 -8.30
CA SER A 266 -5.78 15.59 -7.47
C SER A 266 -4.36 16.03 -7.85
N THR A 267 -3.45 15.98 -6.91
CA THR A 267 -2.05 16.33 -7.10
C THR A 267 -1.17 15.08 -6.99
N ILE A 268 -0.03 15.08 -7.63
CA ILE A 268 0.93 14.00 -7.42
C ILE A 268 1.56 14.16 -6.04
N LYS A 269 1.42 13.13 -5.22
CA LYS A 269 1.95 13.07 -3.85
C LYS A 269 3.33 12.43 -3.80
N THR A 270 3.53 11.38 -4.57
CA THR A 270 4.81 10.68 -4.59
C THR A 270 5.19 10.24 -5.99
N TYR A 271 6.49 10.20 -6.21
CA TYR A 271 7.13 9.59 -7.37
C TYR A 271 8.05 8.49 -6.87
N SER A 272 8.00 7.34 -7.49
CA SER A 272 8.90 6.21 -7.23
C SER A 272 9.39 5.68 -8.57
N THR A 273 10.68 5.78 -8.82
CA THR A 273 11.30 5.24 -10.03
C THR A 273 12.24 4.12 -9.67
N THR A 274 12.00 2.94 -10.23
CA THR A 274 12.86 1.76 -10.06
C THR A 274 13.74 1.60 -11.29
N ILE A 275 15.05 1.52 -11.08
CA ILE A 275 16.08 1.37 -12.10
C ILE A 275 17.00 0.26 -11.64
N ALA A 276 17.14 -0.80 -12.42
CA ALA A 276 17.99 -1.96 -12.08
C ALA A 276 17.75 -2.48 -10.64
N GLY A 277 16.48 -2.57 -10.21
CA GLY A 277 16.09 -3.06 -8.89
C GLY A 277 16.22 -2.05 -7.75
N LYS A 278 16.78 -0.85 -7.97
CA LYS A 278 16.90 0.22 -6.97
C LYS A 278 15.80 1.26 -7.16
N SER A 279 15.21 1.71 -6.07
CA SER A 279 14.15 2.72 -6.09
C SER A 279 14.68 4.11 -5.74
N TYR A 280 14.14 5.11 -6.43
CA TYR A 280 14.47 6.52 -6.29
C TYR A 280 13.18 7.32 -6.17
N SER A 281 13.17 8.38 -5.39
CA SER A 281 12.01 9.23 -5.18
C SER A 281 12.23 10.64 -5.76
N GLY A 282 11.15 11.24 -6.29
CA GLY A 282 11.17 12.58 -6.87
C GLY A 282 10.79 12.59 -8.35
N SER A 283 10.40 13.76 -8.84
CA SER A 283 10.03 14.00 -10.25
C SER A 283 11.24 14.06 -11.19
N SER A 284 12.43 14.23 -10.62
CA SER A 284 13.71 14.15 -11.33
C SER A 284 14.69 13.38 -10.46
N VAL A 285 15.20 12.29 -11.00
CA VAL A 285 16.10 11.39 -10.24
C VAL A 285 17.33 11.07 -11.07
N THR A 286 18.43 10.84 -10.37
CA THR A 286 19.66 10.30 -10.97
C THR A 286 19.96 8.97 -10.32
N SER A 287 20.16 7.93 -11.14
CA SER A 287 20.49 6.59 -10.64
C SER A 287 21.91 6.53 -10.07
N GLY A 288 22.18 5.49 -9.32
CA GLY A 288 23.55 5.01 -9.15
C GLY A 288 24.13 4.53 -10.48
N VAL A 289 25.39 4.11 -10.48
CA VAL A 289 26.03 3.50 -11.64
C VAL A 289 25.28 2.23 -12.03
N LEU A 290 25.04 2.05 -13.32
CA LEU A 290 24.40 0.85 -13.89
C LEU A 290 25.37 -0.33 -13.85
N THR A 291 25.10 -1.31 -13.02
CA THR A 291 25.96 -2.49 -12.89
C THR A 291 25.58 -3.65 -13.81
N ALA A 292 24.34 -3.65 -14.31
CA ALA A 292 23.86 -4.64 -15.27
C ALA A 292 24.10 -4.17 -16.71
N SER A 293 24.27 -5.09 -17.65
CA SER A 293 24.26 -4.87 -19.09
C SER A 293 23.02 -5.46 -19.73
N GLY A 294 22.79 -5.15 -21.02
CA GLY A 294 21.59 -5.57 -21.74
C GLY A 294 20.41 -4.63 -21.49
N THR A 295 19.21 -5.16 -21.45
CA THR A 295 18.00 -4.38 -21.27
C THR A 295 17.77 -4.07 -19.80
N VAL A 296 17.74 -2.79 -19.45
CA VAL A 296 17.38 -2.28 -18.12
C VAL A 296 16.04 -1.58 -18.20
N THR A 297 15.09 -2.04 -17.42
CA THR A 297 13.77 -1.41 -17.34
C THR A 297 13.79 -0.27 -16.31
N VAL A 298 13.36 0.89 -16.76
CA VAL A 298 13.07 2.06 -15.92
C VAL A 298 11.57 2.12 -15.69
N LYS A 299 11.13 1.77 -14.50
CA LYS A 299 9.71 1.80 -14.14
C LYS A 299 9.45 2.95 -13.19
N THR A 300 8.60 3.88 -13.60
CA THR A 300 8.11 4.97 -12.73
C THR A 300 6.68 4.69 -12.32
N THR A 301 6.41 4.83 -11.04
CA THR A 301 5.06 4.82 -10.46
C THR A 301 4.83 6.14 -9.75
N VAL A 302 3.73 6.78 -10.05
CA VAL A 302 3.28 7.98 -9.35
C VAL A 302 2.04 7.67 -8.55
N THR A 303 1.93 8.30 -7.38
CA THR A 303 0.75 8.20 -6.52
C THR A 303 0.16 9.58 -6.36
N ASP A 304 -1.14 9.71 -6.58
CA ASP A 304 -1.85 10.98 -6.39
C ASP A 304 -2.32 11.18 -4.95
N SER A 305 -2.91 12.34 -4.68
CA SER A 305 -3.44 12.73 -3.38
C SER A 305 -4.64 11.86 -2.92
N ARG A 306 -5.26 11.09 -3.83
CA ARG A 306 -6.28 10.08 -3.52
C ARG A 306 -5.69 8.70 -3.18
N GLY A 307 -4.37 8.54 -3.27
CA GLY A 307 -3.68 7.26 -3.10
C GLY A 307 -3.74 6.34 -4.32
N ARG A 308 -4.13 6.85 -5.48
CA ARG A 308 -4.19 6.10 -6.73
C ARG A 308 -2.91 6.21 -7.52
N THR A 309 -2.60 5.17 -8.24
CA THR A 309 -1.31 5.04 -8.92
C THR A 309 -1.44 4.92 -10.42
N ALA A 310 -0.43 5.42 -11.10
CA ALA A 310 -0.16 5.09 -12.50
C ALA A 310 1.31 4.75 -12.66
N SER A 311 1.61 3.88 -13.61
CA SER A 311 2.99 3.47 -13.87
C SER A 311 3.31 3.57 -15.35
N LYS A 312 4.57 3.90 -15.61
CA LYS A 312 5.15 3.88 -16.97
C LYS A 312 6.49 3.17 -16.91
N SER A 313 6.72 2.29 -17.87
CA SER A 313 7.97 1.55 -18.01
C SER A 313 8.60 1.84 -19.36
N THR A 314 9.90 2.08 -19.35
CA THR A 314 10.71 2.27 -20.56
C THR A 314 11.96 1.43 -20.43
N ASN A 315 12.30 0.72 -21.46
CA ASN A 315 13.53 -0.07 -21.54
C ASN A 315 14.66 0.77 -22.12
N VAL A 316 15.82 0.69 -21.51
CA VAL A 316 17.06 1.24 -22.04
C VAL A 316 18.08 0.12 -22.24
N THR A 317 18.89 0.23 -23.26
CA THR A 317 19.98 -0.74 -23.52
C THR A 317 21.27 -0.24 -22.89
N VAL A 318 21.88 -1.08 -22.08
CA VAL A 318 23.18 -0.84 -21.44
C VAL A 318 24.22 -1.72 -22.09
N LEU A 319 25.21 -1.10 -22.69
CA LEU A 319 26.32 -1.78 -23.35
C LEU A 319 27.21 -2.47 -22.30
N ALA A 320 27.53 -3.73 -22.53
CA ALA A 320 28.39 -4.48 -21.65
C ALA A 320 29.79 -3.89 -21.61
N TYR A 321 30.31 -3.71 -20.41
CA TYR A 321 31.68 -3.24 -20.20
C TYR A 321 32.31 -3.95 -19.01
N THR A 322 33.48 -4.46 -19.24
CA THR A 322 34.46 -4.90 -18.24
C THR A 322 35.75 -4.15 -18.47
N ALA A 323 36.44 -3.80 -17.40
CA ALA A 323 37.77 -3.20 -17.52
C ALA A 323 38.72 -4.15 -18.28
N PRO A 324 39.73 -3.62 -18.95
CA PRO A 324 40.75 -4.44 -19.58
C PRO A 324 41.29 -5.47 -18.60
N LYS A 325 41.46 -6.69 -19.07
CA LYS A 325 41.99 -7.79 -18.26
C LYS A 325 43.13 -8.45 -18.98
N ILE A 326 44.26 -8.51 -18.31
CA ILE A 326 45.38 -9.36 -18.73
C ILE A 326 45.21 -10.69 -18.02
N SER A 327 45.07 -11.77 -18.78
CA SER A 327 44.88 -13.13 -18.26
C SER A 327 46.18 -13.94 -18.25
N THR A 328 47.10 -13.59 -19.12
CA THR A 328 48.42 -14.22 -19.18
C THR A 328 49.45 -13.21 -19.68
N PHE A 329 50.52 -13.07 -18.96
CA PHE A 329 51.71 -12.40 -19.41
C PHE A 329 52.92 -13.12 -18.81
N SER A 330 53.67 -13.80 -19.65
CA SER A 330 54.94 -14.44 -19.28
C SER A 330 55.91 -14.28 -20.44
N ALA A 331 57.17 -14.36 -20.17
CA ALA A 331 58.19 -14.27 -21.20
C ALA A 331 59.33 -15.22 -20.89
N VAL A 332 59.89 -15.74 -21.92
CA VAL A 332 61.10 -16.57 -21.85
C VAL A 332 62.14 -16.07 -22.89
N ARG A 333 63.37 -16.38 -22.67
CA ARG A 333 64.39 -16.15 -23.71
C ARG A 333 64.04 -16.94 -24.96
N ALA A 334 64.40 -16.39 -26.12
CA ALA A 334 64.09 -17.01 -27.39
C ALA A 334 65.20 -16.74 -28.41
N ASN A 335 65.33 -17.64 -29.37
CA ASN A 335 66.12 -17.43 -30.55
C ASN A 335 65.43 -16.62 -31.63
N GLY A 336 66.07 -16.24 -32.68
CA GLY A 336 65.52 -15.44 -33.77
C GLY A 336 64.46 -16.14 -34.62
N LEU A 337 64.21 -17.43 -34.41
CA LEU A 337 63.10 -18.19 -35.02
C LEU A 337 61.84 -18.23 -34.15
N GLY A 338 61.88 -17.62 -32.98
CA GLY A 338 60.74 -17.59 -32.06
C GLY A 338 60.56 -18.89 -31.25
N SER A 339 61.59 -19.69 -31.11
CA SER A 339 61.59 -20.83 -30.21
C SER A 339 62.25 -20.48 -28.89
N ALA A 340 61.69 -20.99 -27.76
CA ALA A 340 62.30 -20.81 -26.46
C ALA A 340 63.71 -21.36 -26.45
N ASP A 341 64.65 -20.58 -25.92
CA ASP A 341 66.08 -20.87 -25.90
C ASP A 341 66.73 -20.12 -24.74
N ASP A 342 67.19 -20.81 -23.74
CA ASP A 342 67.76 -20.20 -22.53
C ASP A 342 68.94 -19.29 -22.79
N ASN A 343 69.70 -19.54 -23.89
CA ASN A 343 70.76 -18.68 -24.36
C ASN A 343 70.31 -17.65 -25.41
N GLY A 344 69.03 -17.60 -25.69
CA GLY A 344 68.43 -16.69 -26.67
C GLY A 344 68.64 -15.22 -26.32
N THR A 345 68.85 -14.40 -27.34
CA THR A 345 69.02 -12.94 -27.22
C THR A 345 67.76 -12.17 -27.52
N MET A 346 66.66 -12.85 -27.83
CA MET A 346 65.33 -12.29 -27.98
C MET A 346 64.41 -12.76 -26.87
N ALA A 347 63.18 -12.22 -26.80
CA ALA A 347 62.12 -12.67 -25.84
C ALA A 347 60.94 -13.20 -26.61
N LEU A 348 60.41 -14.35 -26.19
CA LEU A 348 59.10 -14.85 -26.59
C LEU A 348 58.14 -14.60 -25.47
N ALA A 349 57.25 -13.62 -25.66
CA ALA A 349 56.22 -13.27 -24.71
C ALA A 349 54.92 -14.03 -25.03
N LYS A 350 54.34 -14.73 -24.04
CA LYS A 350 53.01 -15.28 -24.12
C LYS A 350 52.02 -14.24 -23.56
N ILE A 351 51.15 -13.77 -24.42
CA ILE A 351 50.26 -12.64 -24.10
C ILE A 351 48.81 -13.06 -24.29
N LYS A 352 48.01 -12.84 -23.25
CA LYS A 352 46.55 -12.95 -23.35
C LYS A 352 45.90 -11.82 -22.60
N PHE A 353 45.13 -11.01 -23.33
CA PHE A 353 44.31 -9.95 -22.75
C PHE A 353 43.03 -9.75 -23.53
N ALA A 354 42.08 -9.05 -22.89
CA ALA A 354 40.84 -8.62 -23.52
C ALA A 354 40.47 -7.20 -23.06
N VAL A 355 39.91 -6.44 -23.99
CA VAL A 355 39.35 -5.09 -23.81
C VAL A 355 37.94 -5.11 -24.33
N SER A 356 36.99 -4.62 -23.56
CA SER A 356 35.58 -4.55 -23.98
C SER A 356 35.41 -3.58 -25.16
N ALA A 357 34.85 -4.04 -26.26
CA ALA A 357 34.66 -3.25 -27.48
C ALA A 357 33.69 -2.07 -27.29
N VAL A 358 32.65 -2.25 -26.47
CA VAL A 358 31.62 -1.27 -26.18
C VAL A 358 31.11 -0.63 -27.47
N ASN A 359 30.37 -1.41 -28.26
CA ASN A 359 29.82 -0.99 -29.55
C ASN A 359 30.92 -0.55 -30.56
N ASP A 360 32.08 -1.18 -30.50
CA ASP A 360 33.30 -0.89 -31.31
C ASP A 360 33.82 0.54 -31.20
N LYS A 361 33.36 1.29 -30.18
CA LYS A 361 33.74 2.70 -29.94
C LYS A 361 34.72 2.87 -28.78
N ASN A 362 35.10 1.80 -28.09
CA ASN A 362 36.09 1.88 -27.04
C ASN A 362 37.49 2.07 -27.64
N SER A 363 38.27 2.96 -27.06
CA SER A 363 39.68 3.01 -27.38
C SER A 363 40.40 1.76 -26.86
N LYS A 364 41.45 1.40 -27.50
CA LYS A 364 42.21 0.21 -27.15
C LYS A 364 43.68 0.40 -27.53
N SER A 365 44.56 0.10 -26.61
CA SER A 365 45.99 0.00 -26.95
C SER A 365 46.66 -0.93 -25.96
N TYR A 366 47.73 -1.54 -26.43
CA TYR A 366 48.66 -2.24 -25.57
C TYR A 366 50.08 -1.82 -25.91
N VAL A 367 50.94 -1.87 -24.91
CA VAL A 367 52.40 -1.64 -25.03
C VAL A 367 53.09 -2.71 -24.23
N VAL A 368 54.08 -3.37 -24.86
CA VAL A 368 55.05 -4.24 -24.20
C VAL A 368 56.34 -3.47 -24.09
N GLU A 369 56.84 -3.35 -22.88
CA GLU A 369 58.09 -2.67 -22.59
C GLU A 369 58.99 -3.62 -21.82
N TYR A 370 60.28 -3.39 -21.92
CA TYR A 370 61.31 -4.12 -21.16
C TYR A 370 62.33 -3.16 -20.57
N LYS A 371 62.97 -3.57 -19.54
CA LYS A 371 64.17 -2.92 -18.99
C LYS A 371 65.08 -3.97 -18.41
N GLN A 372 66.40 -3.70 -18.42
CA GLN A 372 67.32 -4.47 -17.61
C GLN A 372 67.02 -4.23 -16.12
N LYS A 373 67.11 -5.23 -15.27
CA LYS A 373 66.83 -5.09 -13.84
C LYS A 373 67.67 -3.99 -13.15
N SER A 374 68.86 -3.80 -13.63
CA SER A 374 69.80 -2.74 -13.16
C SER A 374 69.49 -1.34 -13.69
N SER A 375 68.42 -1.18 -14.52
CA SER A 375 68.03 0.08 -15.14
C SER A 375 66.64 0.49 -14.71
N ASP A 376 66.41 1.78 -14.53
CA ASP A 376 65.06 2.33 -14.25
C ASP A 376 64.29 2.72 -15.52
N THR A 377 64.97 2.64 -16.71
CA THR A 377 64.38 3.12 -17.96
C THR A 377 63.69 1.98 -18.71
N TRP A 378 62.37 2.12 -18.94
CA TRP A 378 61.57 1.21 -19.76
C TRP A 378 61.73 1.56 -21.24
N ILE A 379 61.91 0.54 -22.07
CA ILE A 379 62.08 0.63 -23.51
C ILE A 379 60.89 -0.08 -24.17
N GLU A 380 60.23 0.56 -25.13
CA GLU A 380 59.16 -0.05 -25.92
C GLU A 380 59.68 -1.22 -26.75
N ALA A 381 59.13 -2.41 -26.58
CA ALA A 381 59.43 -3.61 -27.34
C ALA A 381 58.38 -3.86 -28.44
N ALA A 382 57.10 -3.60 -28.13
CA ALA A 382 56.00 -3.76 -29.06
C ALA A 382 54.81 -2.92 -28.62
N LYS A 383 53.97 -2.55 -29.59
CA LYS A 383 52.69 -1.91 -29.31
C LYS A 383 51.63 -2.28 -30.35
N GLY A 384 50.38 -2.07 -30.01
CA GLY A 384 49.29 -2.29 -30.95
C GLY A 384 47.93 -1.80 -30.43
N SER A 385 46.93 -1.98 -31.27
CA SER A 385 45.56 -1.50 -31.00
C SER A 385 44.54 -2.57 -31.42
N VAL A 386 44.30 -3.54 -30.52
CA VAL A 386 43.34 -4.64 -30.71
C VAL A 386 42.50 -4.84 -29.46
N TYR A 387 41.27 -5.36 -29.59
CA TYR A 387 40.40 -5.66 -28.47
C TYR A 387 40.80 -6.93 -27.70
N SER A 388 41.50 -7.81 -28.34
CA SER A 388 42.00 -9.02 -27.68
C SER A 388 43.31 -9.47 -28.34
N TYR A 389 44.12 -10.15 -27.56
CA TYR A 389 45.30 -10.82 -28.01
C TYR A 389 45.40 -12.17 -27.28
N ASP A 390 45.70 -13.22 -27.97
CA ASP A 390 45.91 -14.57 -27.40
C ASP A 390 46.90 -15.34 -28.25
N SER A 391 48.17 -15.00 -28.11
CA SER A 391 49.24 -15.63 -28.90
C SER A 391 50.60 -15.37 -28.27
N ASN A 392 51.58 -16.10 -28.75
CA ASN A 392 52.96 -15.77 -28.50
C ASN A 392 53.41 -14.61 -29.41
N MET A 393 54.23 -13.74 -28.87
CA MET A 393 54.84 -12.60 -29.57
C MET A 393 56.36 -12.66 -29.45
N LEU A 394 57.02 -12.80 -30.55
CA LEU A 394 58.50 -12.64 -30.57
C LEU A 394 58.82 -11.15 -30.48
N LEU A 395 59.46 -10.76 -29.39
CA LEU A 395 59.99 -9.42 -29.18
C LEU A 395 61.41 -9.34 -29.72
N ASN A 396 61.54 -8.53 -30.76
CA ASN A 396 62.83 -8.32 -31.38
C ASN A 396 63.68 -7.31 -30.57
N ILE A 397 64.15 -7.77 -29.43
CA ILE A 397 64.94 -7.00 -28.46
C ILE A 397 66.29 -7.71 -28.31
N ASN A 398 67.34 -6.97 -27.96
CA ASN A 398 68.68 -7.55 -27.80
C ASN A 398 68.97 -7.73 -26.31
N LEU A 399 68.75 -8.95 -25.80
CA LEU A 399 69.00 -9.33 -24.42
C LEU A 399 70.40 -9.81 -24.19
N ASN A 400 71.10 -9.26 -23.23
CA ASN A 400 72.37 -9.82 -22.75
C ASN A 400 72.06 -11.09 -21.93
N THR A 401 72.82 -12.16 -22.22
CA THR A 401 72.72 -13.48 -21.54
C THR A 401 73.08 -13.41 -20.05
N ASP A 402 73.93 -12.49 -19.66
CA ASP A 402 74.36 -12.31 -18.26
C ASP A 402 73.55 -11.29 -17.48
N ALA A 403 72.48 -10.84 -18.06
CA ALA A 403 71.59 -9.87 -17.42
C ALA A 403 70.15 -10.40 -17.35
N SER A 404 69.42 -10.02 -16.28
CA SER A 404 68.03 -10.27 -16.13
C SER A 404 67.23 -9.04 -16.53
N TYR A 405 66.02 -9.27 -16.95
CA TYR A 405 65.16 -8.23 -17.50
C TYR A 405 63.73 -8.31 -16.88
N ASP A 406 63.15 -7.15 -16.60
CA ASP A 406 61.75 -7.00 -16.33
C ASP A 406 61.02 -6.66 -17.63
N LEU A 407 59.90 -7.30 -17.86
CA LEU A 407 58.94 -6.95 -18.90
C LEU A 407 57.66 -6.48 -18.28
N ARG A 408 56.99 -5.52 -18.91
CA ARG A 408 55.63 -5.14 -18.54
C ARG A 408 54.74 -5.06 -19.77
N LEU A 409 53.58 -5.61 -19.64
CA LEU A 409 52.48 -5.39 -20.58
C LEU A 409 51.52 -4.36 -19.96
N SER A 410 51.31 -3.27 -20.68
CA SER A 410 50.30 -2.25 -20.31
C SER A 410 49.16 -2.31 -21.30
N VAL A 411 47.91 -2.44 -20.81
CA VAL A 411 46.69 -2.46 -21.63
C VAL A 411 45.78 -1.32 -21.20
N THR A 412 45.35 -0.52 -22.19
CA THR A 412 44.51 0.63 -21.94
C THR A 412 43.25 0.60 -22.76
N ASP A 413 42.20 1.25 -22.20
CA ASP A 413 40.98 1.60 -22.90
C ASP A 413 40.61 3.06 -22.63
N TYR A 414 39.44 3.48 -23.09
CA TYR A 414 38.94 4.84 -22.86
C TYR A 414 38.84 5.21 -21.36
N PHE A 415 38.54 4.24 -20.49
CA PHE A 415 38.24 4.48 -19.09
C PHE A 415 39.47 4.36 -18.17
N ASN A 416 40.58 3.81 -18.65
CA ASN A 416 41.79 3.62 -17.86
C ASN A 416 43.06 4.17 -18.53
N LYS A 417 42.89 5.08 -19.51
CA LYS A 417 44.00 5.66 -20.26
C LYS A 417 45.14 6.21 -19.39
N ASP A 418 44.76 6.80 -18.24
CA ASP A 418 45.73 7.41 -17.32
C ASP A 418 46.24 6.41 -16.25
N ASN A 419 45.64 5.22 -16.17
CA ASN A 419 46.06 4.15 -15.26
C ASN A 419 45.93 2.79 -15.95
N PRO A 420 46.87 2.44 -16.83
CA PRO A 420 46.85 1.18 -17.55
C PRO A 420 46.78 -0.05 -16.64
N VAL A 421 46.06 -1.08 -17.08
CA VAL A 421 46.21 -2.41 -16.48
C VAL A 421 47.53 -2.97 -16.87
N ARG A 422 48.32 -3.38 -15.90
CA ARG A 422 49.69 -3.87 -16.11
C ARG A 422 49.83 -5.30 -15.61
N ALA A 423 50.65 -6.06 -16.32
CA ALA A 423 51.22 -7.33 -15.88
C ALA A 423 52.70 -7.29 -16.10
N PHE A 424 53.41 -8.01 -15.27
CA PHE A 424 54.87 -8.06 -15.28
C PHE A 424 55.33 -9.50 -15.54
N ALA A 425 56.42 -9.63 -16.19
CA ALA A 425 57.13 -10.88 -16.42
C ALA A 425 58.61 -10.62 -16.29
N GLU A 426 59.33 -11.64 -15.98
CA GLU A 426 60.78 -11.58 -15.86
C GLU A 426 61.46 -12.53 -16.82
N ILE A 427 62.61 -12.14 -17.25
CA ILE A 427 63.53 -13.00 -17.96
C ILE A 427 64.84 -13.05 -17.15
N ALA A 428 65.14 -14.22 -16.64
CA ALA A 428 66.36 -14.47 -15.88
C ALA A 428 67.56 -14.37 -16.76
N THR A 429 68.74 -14.29 -16.16
CA THR A 429 70.03 -14.63 -16.85
C THR A 429 69.88 -16.02 -17.44
N ALA A 430 70.66 -16.30 -18.46
CA ALA A 430 70.77 -17.65 -19.00
C ALA A 430 71.28 -18.60 -17.89
N PHE A 431 70.38 -19.25 -17.22
CA PHE A 431 70.69 -20.16 -16.11
C PHE A 431 70.77 -19.52 -14.71
N THR A 432 69.62 -19.36 -14.06
CA THR A 432 69.56 -19.00 -12.62
C THR A 432 68.85 -20.11 -11.85
N LEU A 433 69.58 -20.93 -11.12
CA LEU A 433 69.04 -21.93 -10.21
C LEU A 433 68.67 -21.29 -8.83
N ILE A 434 69.54 -20.41 -8.35
CA ILE A 434 69.44 -19.66 -7.12
C ILE A 434 69.93 -18.23 -7.37
N ASP A 435 69.19 -17.25 -7.03
CA ASP A 435 69.56 -15.83 -7.05
C ASP A 435 69.48 -15.20 -5.68
N TYR A 436 70.42 -14.31 -5.38
CA TYR A 436 70.39 -13.50 -4.17
C TYR A 436 70.03 -12.07 -4.51
N HIS A 437 69.10 -11.47 -3.78
CA HIS A 437 68.74 -10.07 -3.98
C HIS A 437 69.97 -9.16 -3.91
N SER A 438 70.11 -8.23 -4.84
CA SER A 438 71.27 -7.34 -4.97
C SER A 438 71.62 -6.54 -3.72
N GLY A 439 70.69 -6.36 -2.79
CA GLY A 439 70.87 -5.74 -1.46
C GLY A 439 71.37 -6.69 -0.37
N GLY A 440 71.68 -7.94 -0.68
CA GLY A 440 72.17 -8.94 0.27
C GLY A 440 71.16 -9.51 1.24
N LYS A 441 69.89 -9.19 1.07
CA LYS A 441 68.78 -9.72 1.84
C LYS A 441 67.70 -10.22 0.90
N GLY A 442 67.31 -11.47 1.01
CA GLY A 442 66.37 -12.19 0.13
C GLY A 442 67.08 -13.14 -0.83
N MET A 443 66.39 -14.18 -1.27
CA MET A 443 66.84 -15.13 -2.26
C MET A 443 65.66 -15.65 -3.09
N ALA A 444 65.95 -16.07 -4.32
CA ALA A 444 65.00 -16.76 -5.15
C ALA A 444 65.54 -18.11 -5.64
N PHE A 445 64.66 -19.08 -5.82
CA PHE A 445 64.93 -20.37 -6.42
C PHE A 445 64.19 -20.48 -7.75
N GLY A 446 64.94 -20.78 -8.85
CA GLY A 446 64.34 -20.90 -10.17
C GLY A 446 63.99 -19.58 -10.87
N LYS A 447 64.30 -18.45 -10.25
CA LYS A 447 64.06 -17.09 -10.77
C LYS A 447 65.08 -16.11 -10.19
N VAL A 448 65.14 -14.92 -10.74
CA VAL A 448 65.92 -13.81 -10.16
C VAL A 448 65.16 -13.21 -8.98
N SER A 449 65.84 -12.90 -7.89
CA SER A 449 65.25 -12.29 -6.69
C SER A 449 64.87 -10.84 -6.95
N GLU A 450 63.61 -10.50 -6.71
CA GLU A 450 63.00 -9.19 -6.99
C GLU A 450 62.74 -8.41 -5.72
N VAL A 451 62.43 -9.10 -4.63
CA VAL A 451 62.00 -8.47 -3.40
C VAL A 451 63.03 -8.69 -2.30
N ALA A 452 63.41 -7.60 -1.63
CA ALA A 452 64.27 -7.65 -0.47
C ALA A 452 63.56 -8.29 0.74
N ASP A 453 64.35 -8.95 1.57
CA ASP A 453 63.88 -9.58 2.83
C ASP A 453 62.90 -10.75 2.64
N GLU A 454 62.76 -11.32 1.42
CA GLU A 454 61.88 -12.45 1.11
C GLU A 454 62.66 -13.67 0.55
N ILE A 455 62.00 -14.85 0.64
CA ILE A 455 62.37 -16.04 -0.12
C ILE A 455 61.33 -16.24 -1.20
N GLU A 456 61.68 -15.99 -2.44
CA GLU A 456 60.85 -16.17 -3.61
C GLU A 456 61.11 -17.54 -4.24
N VAL A 457 60.07 -18.28 -4.57
CA VAL A 457 60.22 -19.63 -5.16
C VAL A 457 59.28 -19.75 -6.36
N ASP A 458 59.85 -19.90 -7.55
CA ASP A 458 59.11 -20.15 -8.79
C ASP A 458 59.20 -21.65 -9.16
N MET A 459 59.00 -22.51 -8.18
CA MET A 459 58.94 -23.95 -8.32
C MET A 459 58.09 -24.56 -7.20
N ASP A 460 57.61 -25.78 -7.37
CA ASP A 460 56.94 -26.52 -6.31
C ASP A 460 57.89 -26.78 -5.13
N VAL A 461 57.45 -26.48 -3.91
CA VAL A 461 58.22 -26.68 -2.69
C VAL A 461 57.58 -27.76 -1.84
N ASN A 462 58.36 -28.83 -1.62
CA ASN A 462 57.95 -29.89 -0.69
C ASN A 462 58.70 -29.74 0.63
N PHE A 463 57.97 -29.48 1.71
CA PHE A 463 58.52 -29.48 3.07
C PHE A 463 58.30 -30.85 3.72
N TYR A 464 59.40 -31.59 3.93
CA TYR A 464 59.32 -32.92 4.60
C TYR A 464 59.28 -32.83 6.11
N ARG A 465 59.25 -31.63 6.69
CA ARG A 465 59.19 -31.37 8.11
C ARG A 465 58.21 -30.22 8.40
N ASN A 466 57.97 -29.95 9.67
CA ASN A 466 57.04 -28.89 10.10
C ASN A 466 57.54 -27.51 9.62
N ILE A 467 56.59 -26.69 9.16
CA ILE A 467 56.81 -25.25 8.89
C ILE A 467 56.39 -24.51 10.15
N GLN A 468 57.35 -23.78 10.77
CA GLN A 468 57.05 -22.88 11.88
C GLN A 468 57.07 -21.44 11.32
N MET A 469 55.95 -20.75 11.45
CA MET A 469 55.80 -19.38 10.96
C MET A 469 55.62 -18.44 12.15
N GLY A 470 56.42 -17.37 12.18
CA GLY A 470 56.30 -16.28 13.17
C GLY A 470 55.26 -15.22 12.83
N GLY A 471 54.53 -15.41 11.73
CA GLY A 471 53.54 -14.46 11.21
C GLY A 471 52.36 -15.16 10.56
N TRP A 472 51.69 -14.44 9.67
CA TRP A 472 50.49 -14.91 8.98
C TRP A 472 50.83 -15.68 7.71
N MET A 473 50.05 -16.73 7.40
CA MET A 473 49.99 -17.29 6.07
C MET A 473 48.87 -16.59 5.29
N ARG A 474 49.19 -15.97 4.17
CA ARG A 474 48.29 -15.17 3.34
C ARG A 474 48.36 -15.65 1.90
N SER A 475 47.23 -15.66 1.21
CA SER A 475 47.14 -15.78 -0.24
C SER A 475 46.66 -14.45 -0.80
N ASP A 476 47.43 -13.86 -1.72
CA ASP A 476 47.12 -12.53 -2.26
C ASP A 476 46.20 -12.57 -3.49
N ASP A 477 45.89 -13.74 -4.02
CA ASP A 477 45.22 -13.92 -5.32
C ASP A 477 43.76 -14.34 -5.21
N GLU A 478 43.07 -14.10 -4.10
CA GLU A 478 41.69 -14.63 -3.84
C GLU A 478 41.57 -16.16 -4.04
N LYS A 479 42.70 -16.86 -4.13
CA LYS A 479 42.72 -18.32 -4.23
C LYS A 479 42.55 -18.95 -2.88
N ASN A 480 41.79 -20.03 -2.86
CA ASN A 480 41.53 -20.76 -1.62
C ASN A 480 42.83 -21.34 -1.06
N MET A 481 43.03 -21.17 0.23
CA MET A 481 44.09 -21.86 0.96
C MET A 481 43.61 -23.26 1.33
N TYR A 482 44.13 -24.30 0.71
CA TYR A 482 43.71 -25.68 1.02
C TYR A 482 44.67 -26.28 2.04
N PHE A 483 44.11 -26.72 3.16
CA PHE A 483 44.81 -27.55 4.13
C PHE A 483 44.31 -28.97 3.96
N GLN A 484 45.12 -29.83 3.35
CA GLN A 484 44.82 -31.25 3.23
C GLN A 484 45.60 -32.00 4.31
N SER A 485 44.86 -32.62 5.24
CA SER A 485 45.43 -33.48 6.26
C SER A 485 44.95 -34.91 6.05
N THR A 486 45.86 -35.87 6.12
CA THR A 486 45.52 -37.28 6.14
C THR A 486 45.33 -37.82 7.55
N GLU A 487 45.67 -37.08 8.60
CA GLU A 487 45.59 -37.50 9.99
C GLU A 487 45.34 -36.32 10.94
N ASN A 488 44.34 -36.45 11.80
CA ASN A 488 44.01 -35.64 12.97
C ASN A 488 43.80 -34.14 12.80
N ALA A 489 43.02 -33.57 13.73
CA ALA A 489 42.66 -32.15 13.77
C ALA A 489 43.87 -31.22 13.71
N GLN A 490 43.85 -30.26 12.77
CA GLN A 490 44.91 -29.25 12.59
C GLN A 490 44.37 -27.86 12.94
N TYR A 491 45.24 -27.07 13.54
CA TYR A 491 44.96 -25.70 13.92
C TYR A 491 45.53 -24.76 12.88
N VAL A 492 44.70 -23.91 12.31
CA VAL A 492 45.13 -22.76 11.52
C VAL A 492 44.58 -21.54 12.27
N HIS A 493 45.44 -20.73 12.78
CA HIS A 493 45.18 -19.48 13.49
C HIS A 493 43.70 -19.19 13.74
N ASN A 494 43.15 -19.64 14.87
CA ASN A 494 41.71 -19.55 15.27
C ASN A 494 40.72 -20.32 14.39
N ALA A 495 41.13 -21.12 13.43
CA ALA A 495 40.27 -22.06 12.73
C ALA A 495 40.74 -23.50 13.02
N LYS A 496 39.75 -24.38 13.22
CA LYS A 496 40.01 -25.80 13.52
C LYS A 496 39.31 -26.66 12.48
N LEU A 497 40.08 -27.52 11.80
CA LEU A 497 39.53 -28.59 10.98
C LEU A 497 39.28 -29.79 11.88
N TYR A 498 38.05 -30.26 11.97
CA TYR A 498 37.69 -31.43 12.76
C TYR A 498 37.52 -32.65 11.87
N GLY A 499 38.25 -33.68 12.14
CA GLY A 499 38.08 -34.99 11.52
C GLY A 499 38.28 -36.10 12.56
N ALA A 500 37.58 -37.21 12.45
CA ALA A 500 37.95 -38.42 13.12
C ALA A 500 39.11 -39.11 12.39
N SER A 501 39.98 -39.82 13.11
CA SER A 501 41.06 -40.60 12.51
C SER A 501 40.55 -41.47 11.34
N GLY A 502 41.10 -41.27 10.15
CA GLY A 502 40.73 -42.04 8.94
C GLY A 502 39.49 -41.54 8.19
N THR A 503 38.92 -40.35 8.51
CA THR A 503 37.76 -39.77 7.82
C THR A 503 38.01 -38.34 7.38
N SER A 504 37.22 -37.88 6.39
CA SER A 504 37.21 -36.48 5.95
C SER A 504 36.83 -35.55 7.10
N PRO A 505 37.31 -34.28 7.09
CA PRO A 505 36.93 -33.33 8.14
C PRO A 505 35.40 -33.19 8.24
N THR A 506 34.88 -33.31 9.45
CA THR A 506 33.45 -33.27 9.73
C THR A 506 32.93 -31.83 9.86
N SER A 507 33.82 -30.90 10.17
CA SER A 507 33.45 -29.48 10.27
C SER A 507 34.64 -28.55 10.10
N ILE A 508 34.38 -27.34 9.71
CA ILE A 508 35.28 -26.19 9.69
C ILE A 508 34.68 -25.11 10.56
N GLY A 509 35.47 -24.53 11.45
CA GLY A 509 34.91 -23.49 12.34
C GLY A 509 35.95 -22.57 12.94
N CYS A 510 35.50 -21.55 13.61
CA CYS A 510 36.31 -20.64 14.41
C CYS A 510 36.23 -21.05 15.88
N TRP A 511 37.36 -21.05 16.57
CA TRP A 511 37.50 -21.48 17.95
C TRP A 511 38.15 -20.41 18.80
N ASP A 512 37.53 -20.06 19.92
CA ASP A 512 38.15 -19.24 20.96
C ASP A 512 39.01 -20.13 21.87
N SER A 513 40.32 -20.04 21.70
CA SER A 513 41.28 -20.84 22.44
C SER A 513 41.42 -20.44 23.93
N LEU A 514 41.03 -19.21 24.29
CA LEU A 514 41.08 -18.70 25.67
C LEU A 514 39.95 -19.30 26.52
N ASN A 515 38.78 -19.45 25.93
CA ASN A 515 37.57 -19.95 26.62
C ASN A 515 37.24 -21.40 26.28
N SER A 516 38.00 -22.04 25.42
CA SER A 516 37.77 -23.41 24.92
C SER A 516 36.37 -23.62 24.31
N VAL A 517 35.84 -22.62 23.66
CA VAL A 517 34.50 -22.62 23.07
C VAL A 517 34.55 -22.42 21.55
N GLY A 518 33.77 -23.21 20.82
CA GLY A 518 33.56 -22.99 19.39
C GLY A 518 32.67 -21.77 19.17
N ILE A 519 33.14 -20.82 18.33
CA ILE A 519 32.35 -19.63 17.99
C ILE A 519 31.33 -19.99 16.90
N TRP A 520 31.77 -20.68 15.88
CA TRP A 520 30.92 -21.26 14.82
C TRP A 520 31.63 -22.43 14.14
N ARG A 521 30.85 -23.33 13.59
CA ARG A 521 31.37 -24.46 12.82
C ARG A 521 30.41 -24.85 11.70
N TYR A 522 30.94 -25.19 10.57
CA TYR A 522 30.19 -25.78 9.46
C TYR A 522 30.34 -27.30 9.49
N LEU A 523 29.25 -28.01 9.67
CA LEU A 523 29.23 -29.47 9.72
C LEU A 523 29.16 -30.02 8.28
N CYS A 524 30.29 -30.52 7.78
CA CYS A 524 30.40 -30.99 6.41
C CYS A 524 29.44 -32.13 6.06
N GLY A 525 29.15 -33.02 6.99
CA GLY A 525 28.26 -34.17 6.79
C GLY A 525 26.78 -33.79 6.71
N THR A 526 26.34 -32.79 7.45
CA THR A 526 24.93 -32.35 7.51
C THR A 526 24.67 -31.09 6.72
N LYS A 527 25.71 -30.42 6.23
CA LYS A 527 25.66 -29.09 5.56
C LYS A 527 25.03 -27.99 6.43
N ASN A 528 25.16 -28.09 7.74
CA ASN A 528 24.61 -27.13 8.69
C ASN A 528 25.70 -26.23 9.28
N LEU A 529 25.43 -24.94 9.38
CA LEU A 529 26.20 -23.99 10.16
C LEU A 529 25.67 -24.01 11.61
N VAL A 530 26.51 -24.40 12.55
CA VAL A 530 26.21 -24.37 13.99
C VAL A 530 26.93 -23.18 14.61
N VAL A 531 26.19 -22.34 15.31
CA VAL A 531 26.73 -21.17 16.01
C VAL A 531 26.33 -21.30 17.47
N ASP A 532 27.31 -21.52 18.33
CA ASP A 532 27.07 -21.84 19.72
C ASP A 532 26.74 -20.62 20.60
N ALA A 533 27.00 -19.41 20.09
CA ALA A 533 26.80 -18.13 20.81
C ALA A 533 25.73 -17.19 20.21
N GLY A 534 24.93 -17.65 19.27
CA GLY A 534 23.98 -16.80 18.52
C GLY A 534 24.64 -16.02 17.39
N ILE A 535 23.88 -15.78 16.32
CA ILE A 535 24.37 -15.01 15.16
C ILE A 535 23.92 -13.57 15.32
N LYS A 536 24.89 -12.65 15.46
CA LYS A 536 24.63 -11.21 15.40
C LYS A 536 25.14 -10.68 14.06
N PHE A 537 24.23 -10.28 13.19
CA PHE A 537 24.60 -9.59 11.97
C PHE A 537 24.62 -8.07 12.26
N SER A 538 25.77 -7.44 12.23
CA SER A 538 25.87 -6.00 12.31
C SER A 538 26.28 -5.44 10.94
N ARG A 539 25.56 -4.45 10.44
CA ARG A 539 25.99 -3.68 9.28
C ARG A 539 27.07 -2.70 9.68
N ALA A 540 27.99 -2.42 8.77
CA ALA A 540 29.08 -1.46 8.98
C ALA A 540 28.64 -0.03 9.38
N ASN A 541 27.33 0.28 9.31
CA ASN A 541 26.74 1.58 9.63
C ASN A 541 25.72 1.56 10.77
N GLY A 542 25.76 0.57 11.68
CA GLY A 542 25.03 0.63 12.95
C GLY A 542 23.55 0.28 12.89
N GLY A 543 23.06 -0.43 11.87
CA GLY A 543 21.71 -0.97 11.85
C GLY A 543 21.72 -2.46 12.24
N ASP A 544 20.88 -2.85 13.22
CA ASP A 544 20.68 -4.26 13.57
C ASP A 544 19.82 -4.94 12.51
N ASP A 545 20.30 -6.04 11.94
CA ASP A 545 19.45 -6.94 11.16
C ASP A 545 18.58 -7.79 12.10
N PHE A 546 17.40 -8.20 11.61
CA PHE A 546 16.45 -8.99 12.38
C PHE A 546 17.03 -10.36 12.73
N VAL A 547 17.48 -10.52 13.96
CA VAL A 547 17.91 -11.80 14.52
C VAL A 547 17.00 -12.14 15.68
N SER A 548 16.53 -13.38 15.74
CA SER A 548 15.76 -13.83 16.89
C SER A 548 16.65 -13.82 18.14
N SER A 549 16.26 -13.05 19.15
CA SER A 549 16.97 -13.00 20.44
C SER A 549 16.69 -14.22 21.33
N GLU A 550 15.68 -15.00 20.95
CA GLU A 550 15.27 -16.23 21.63
C GLU A 550 14.98 -17.32 20.58
N PRO A 551 15.07 -18.61 20.92
CA PRO A 551 14.62 -19.67 20.03
C PRO A 551 13.18 -19.44 19.59
N VAL A 552 12.90 -19.63 18.30
CA VAL A 552 11.52 -19.58 17.80
C VAL A 552 10.72 -20.68 18.48
N VAL A 553 9.73 -20.27 19.28
CA VAL A 553 8.84 -21.22 19.95
C VAL A 553 7.63 -21.45 19.07
N HIS A 554 7.45 -22.66 18.57
CA HIS A 554 6.31 -23.03 17.76
C HIS A 554 5.72 -24.37 18.21
N GLY A 555 4.41 -24.42 18.27
CA GLY A 555 3.62 -25.64 18.41
C GLY A 555 2.85 -25.91 17.12
N ASN A 556 2.02 -26.96 17.09
CA ASN A 556 1.25 -27.36 15.90
C ASN A 556 0.36 -26.23 15.34
N ARG A 557 -0.11 -25.29 16.16
CA ARG A 557 -0.99 -24.18 15.74
C ARG A 557 -0.70 -22.86 16.45
N SER A 558 0.38 -22.77 17.23
CA SER A 558 0.76 -21.56 17.96
C SER A 558 2.26 -21.42 18.07
N GLY A 559 2.74 -20.22 18.26
CA GLY A 559 4.15 -19.95 18.44
C GLY A 559 4.47 -18.49 18.68
N ARG A 560 5.76 -18.20 18.80
CA ARG A 560 6.28 -16.85 18.87
C ARG A 560 7.69 -16.78 18.33
N VAL A 561 8.08 -15.57 17.92
CA VAL A 561 9.47 -15.19 17.64
C VAL A 561 9.74 -13.82 18.23
N HIS A 562 10.85 -13.70 18.93
CA HIS A 562 11.32 -12.44 19.51
C HIS A 562 12.65 -12.07 18.87
N PHE A 563 12.73 -10.90 18.31
CA PHE A 563 13.91 -10.38 17.62
C PHE A 563 14.74 -9.50 18.55
N SER A 564 16.03 -9.39 18.28
CA SER A 564 16.99 -8.61 19.08
C SER A 564 16.69 -7.11 19.13
N ASN A 565 15.96 -6.58 18.14
CA ASN A 565 15.48 -5.20 18.14
C ASN A 565 14.22 -4.97 18.98
N GLY A 566 13.79 -5.97 19.75
CA GLY A 566 12.58 -5.92 20.58
C GLY A 566 11.29 -6.25 19.85
N LEU A 567 11.29 -6.50 18.53
CA LEU A 567 10.09 -6.91 17.82
C LEU A 567 9.68 -8.33 18.27
N LEU A 568 8.45 -8.46 18.71
CA LEU A 568 7.85 -9.73 19.14
C LEU A 568 6.65 -10.02 18.24
N ILE A 569 6.67 -11.18 17.62
CA ILE A 569 5.54 -11.72 16.85
C ILE A 569 5.04 -12.96 17.53
N GLN A 570 3.75 -13.04 17.79
CA GLN A 570 3.10 -14.20 18.40
C GLN A 570 1.88 -14.59 17.56
N TRP A 571 1.56 -15.86 17.52
CA TRP A 571 0.39 -16.36 16.80
C TRP A 571 -0.22 -17.55 17.50
N GLY A 572 -1.47 -17.79 17.20
CA GLY A 572 -2.19 -18.93 17.77
C GLY A 572 -3.52 -19.18 17.08
N VAL A 573 -4.21 -20.19 17.55
CA VAL A 573 -5.55 -20.53 17.10
C VAL A 573 -6.41 -20.78 18.33
N GLU A 574 -7.54 -20.11 18.40
CA GLU A 574 -8.57 -20.29 19.43
C GLU A 574 -9.83 -20.90 18.82
N THR A 575 -10.48 -21.74 19.59
CA THR A 575 -11.80 -22.27 19.20
C THR A 575 -12.88 -21.54 20.00
N ILE A 576 -13.82 -20.96 19.28
CA ILE A 576 -14.96 -20.24 19.83
C ILE A 576 -16.22 -21.05 19.56
N THR A 577 -17.07 -21.22 20.58
CA THR A 577 -18.42 -21.76 20.42
C THR A 577 -19.37 -20.59 20.24
N PRO A 578 -19.79 -20.27 19.02
CA PRO A 578 -20.55 -19.05 18.75
C PRO A 578 -22.01 -19.19 19.23
N VAL A 579 -22.58 -18.07 19.62
CA VAL A 579 -24.03 -17.89 19.72
C VAL A 579 -24.55 -17.53 18.34
N LYS A 580 -25.61 -18.20 17.90
CA LYS A 580 -26.18 -18.00 16.57
C LYS A 580 -26.47 -16.51 16.31
N ASP A 581 -26.00 -16.03 15.18
CA ASP A 581 -26.20 -14.68 14.64
C ASP A 581 -25.77 -13.55 15.58
N THR A 582 -24.92 -13.87 16.57
CA THR A 582 -24.44 -12.93 17.57
C THR A 582 -22.92 -12.91 17.61
N PRO A 583 -22.26 -11.75 17.61
CA PRO A 583 -20.82 -11.65 17.81
C PRO A 583 -20.42 -12.30 19.16
N THR A 584 -19.75 -13.42 19.11
CA THR A 584 -19.35 -14.16 20.30
C THR A 584 -17.85 -14.01 20.53
N ALA A 585 -17.49 -13.58 21.73
CA ALA A 585 -16.10 -13.32 22.12
C ALA A 585 -15.47 -14.50 22.84
N LYS A 586 -14.15 -14.62 22.72
CA LYS A 586 -13.28 -15.41 23.59
C LYS A 586 -12.03 -14.61 23.93
N ALA A 587 -11.77 -14.45 25.22
CA ALA A 587 -10.55 -13.81 25.68
C ALA A 587 -9.31 -14.66 25.34
N VAL A 588 -8.33 -14.07 24.72
CA VAL A 588 -7.03 -14.65 24.34
C VAL A 588 -5.94 -13.96 25.13
N LYS A 589 -5.11 -14.73 25.82
CA LYS A 589 -3.91 -14.23 26.49
C LYS A 589 -2.69 -14.42 25.59
N PHE A 590 -1.87 -13.40 25.46
CA PHE A 590 -0.60 -13.55 24.77
C PHE A 590 0.35 -14.42 25.62
N PRO A 591 1.07 -15.38 25.04
CA PRO A 591 2.10 -16.14 25.73
C PRO A 591 3.15 -15.28 26.43
N VAL A 592 3.45 -14.12 25.84
CA VAL A 592 4.35 -13.10 26.40
C VAL A 592 3.68 -11.73 26.24
N ALA A 593 3.67 -10.93 27.29
CA ALA A 593 3.11 -9.58 27.24
C ALA A 593 4.00 -8.63 26.42
N TYR A 594 3.39 -7.71 25.71
CA TYR A 594 4.06 -6.64 24.97
C TYR A 594 4.33 -5.43 25.87
N THR A 595 5.22 -4.56 25.46
CA THR A 595 5.50 -3.28 26.16
C THR A 595 4.46 -2.21 25.84
N SER A 596 3.90 -2.27 24.65
CA SER A 596 2.80 -1.41 24.19
C SER A 596 1.72 -2.25 23.51
N ILE A 597 0.54 -1.71 23.34
CA ILE A 597 -0.58 -2.44 22.69
C ILE A 597 -0.14 -2.89 21.28
N PRO A 598 -0.13 -4.20 21.00
CA PRO A 598 0.28 -4.75 19.71
C PRO A 598 -0.81 -4.57 18.64
N MET A 599 -0.43 -4.68 17.38
CA MET A 599 -1.38 -4.91 16.30
C MET A 599 -1.82 -6.38 16.32
N VAL A 600 -3.13 -6.62 16.32
CA VAL A 600 -3.70 -7.97 16.29
C VAL A 600 -4.53 -8.16 15.03
N LEU A 601 -4.25 -9.21 14.30
CA LEU A 601 -5.02 -9.67 13.15
C LEU A 601 -5.67 -10.99 13.49
N THR A 602 -6.93 -11.15 13.12
CA THR A 602 -7.68 -12.40 13.30
C THR A 602 -8.25 -12.88 11.99
N THR A 603 -8.37 -14.19 11.84
CA THR A 603 -9.04 -14.82 10.70
C THR A 603 -9.84 -16.05 11.14
N ALA A 604 -11.06 -16.19 10.66
CA ALA A 604 -11.83 -17.39 10.93
C ALA A 604 -11.34 -18.55 10.03
N ILE A 605 -10.98 -19.66 10.66
CA ILE A 605 -10.57 -20.89 9.97
C ILE A 605 -11.83 -21.75 9.77
N THR A 606 -12.41 -21.68 8.58
CA THR A 606 -13.69 -22.35 8.26
C THR A 606 -13.68 -22.87 6.84
N THR A 607 -14.43 -23.97 6.63
CA THR A 607 -14.72 -24.50 5.28
C THR A 607 -15.94 -23.86 4.62
N VAL A 608 -16.62 -22.95 5.33
CA VAL A 608 -17.88 -22.30 4.89
C VAL A 608 -17.83 -20.77 5.05
N PRO A 609 -16.82 -20.09 4.44
CA PRO A 609 -16.69 -18.66 4.56
C PRO A 609 -17.85 -17.93 3.89
N GLY A 610 -18.39 -16.89 4.53
CA GLY A 610 -19.47 -16.05 3.99
C GLY A 610 -20.87 -16.65 4.08
N THR A 611 -21.00 -17.98 4.19
CA THR A 611 -22.31 -18.64 4.30
C THR A 611 -22.71 -18.94 5.74
N SER A 612 -21.76 -19.37 6.54
CA SER A 612 -22.00 -19.70 7.96
C SER A 612 -21.22 -18.84 8.94
N VAL A 613 -20.04 -18.39 8.56
CA VAL A 613 -19.25 -17.40 9.33
C VAL A 613 -19.34 -16.06 8.61
N SER A 614 -20.06 -15.12 9.19
CA SER A 614 -20.32 -13.80 8.62
C SER A 614 -19.30 -12.73 9.05
N GLY A 615 -18.52 -12.97 10.08
CA GLY A 615 -17.50 -12.04 10.54
C GLY A 615 -16.58 -12.61 11.61
N ASN A 616 -15.39 -12.03 11.68
CA ASN A 616 -14.47 -12.17 12.81
C ASN A 616 -13.77 -10.85 13.07
N ALA A 617 -13.40 -10.60 14.31
CA ALA A 617 -12.74 -9.37 14.72
C ALA A 617 -11.87 -9.60 15.96
N SER A 618 -10.97 -8.67 16.25
CA SER A 618 -10.30 -8.52 17.52
C SER A 618 -10.75 -7.22 18.20
N ALA A 619 -10.98 -7.26 19.49
CA ALA A 619 -11.34 -6.09 20.28
C ALA A 619 -10.68 -6.14 21.67
N ASN A 620 -10.80 -5.07 22.44
CA ASN A 620 -10.24 -4.95 23.78
C ASN A 620 -8.75 -5.35 23.85
N ILE A 621 -7.98 -4.92 22.83
CA ILE A 621 -6.57 -5.28 22.72
C ILE A 621 -5.80 -4.56 23.83
N THR A 622 -5.06 -5.32 24.60
CA THR A 622 -4.17 -4.86 25.67
C THR A 622 -2.75 -5.37 25.44
N VAL A 623 -1.82 -5.00 26.26
CA VAL A 623 -0.45 -5.55 26.21
C VAL A 623 -0.37 -7.04 26.54
N SER A 624 -1.37 -7.61 27.22
CA SER A 624 -1.35 -8.99 27.70
C SER A 624 -2.36 -9.92 27.00
N GLY A 625 -3.22 -9.39 26.13
CA GLY A 625 -4.22 -10.19 25.42
C GLY A 625 -5.26 -9.34 24.69
N PHE A 626 -6.26 -10.01 24.16
CA PHE A 626 -7.36 -9.39 23.41
C PHE A 626 -8.59 -10.31 23.41
N ASP A 627 -9.72 -9.80 22.97
CA ASP A 627 -10.92 -10.61 22.73
C ASP A 627 -11.02 -10.94 21.22
N ALA A 628 -11.00 -12.22 20.90
CA ALA A 628 -11.30 -12.73 19.57
C ALA A 628 -12.81 -12.92 19.40
N TYR A 629 -13.38 -12.32 18.38
CA TYR A 629 -14.81 -12.44 18.07
C TYR A 629 -15.05 -13.26 16.81
N VAL A 630 -16.15 -13.98 16.82
CA VAL A 630 -16.70 -14.60 15.61
C VAL A 630 -18.21 -14.45 15.60
N THR A 631 -18.76 -14.14 14.42
CA THR A 631 -20.20 -14.15 14.16
C THR A 631 -20.53 -15.27 13.20
N ARG A 632 -21.47 -16.12 13.57
CA ARG A 632 -21.86 -17.29 12.78
C ARG A 632 -23.38 -17.49 12.84
N ASN A 633 -23.98 -17.98 11.76
CA ASN A 633 -25.41 -18.32 11.68
C ASN A 633 -25.79 -19.63 12.40
N GLY A 634 -24.88 -20.21 13.15
CA GLY A 634 -25.07 -21.44 13.92
C GLY A 634 -24.16 -21.49 15.14
N THR A 635 -24.23 -22.56 15.91
CA THR A 635 -23.48 -22.77 17.15
C THR A 635 -22.28 -23.69 17.00
N THR A 636 -21.90 -24.07 15.76
CA THR A 636 -20.76 -24.94 15.52
C THR A 636 -19.44 -24.27 15.89
N ASN A 637 -18.61 -24.94 16.67
CA ASN A 637 -17.29 -24.46 17.05
C ASN A 637 -16.51 -23.97 15.84
N THR A 638 -15.99 -22.77 15.94
CA THR A 638 -15.24 -22.11 14.89
C THR A 638 -13.84 -21.77 15.40
N SER A 639 -12.83 -22.19 14.66
CA SER A 639 -11.45 -21.82 14.98
C SER A 639 -11.15 -20.43 14.44
N VAL A 640 -10.54 -19.59 15.26
CA VAL A 640 -10.04 -18.26 14.88
C VAL A 640 -8.53 -18.26 15.03
N GLY A 641 -7.83 -18.14 13.90
CA GLY A 641 -6.40 -17.90 13.86
C GLY A 641 -6.11 -16.43 14.18
N TRP A 642 -5.04 -16.18 14.89
CA TRP A 642 -4.61 -14.83 15.20
C TRP A 642 -3.09 -14.66 15.11
N ILE A 643 -2.67 -13.47 14.80
CA ILE A 643 -1.28 -13.03 14.86
C ILE A 643 -1.24 -11.67 15.56
N ALA A 644 -0.31 -11.51 16.48
CA ALA A 644 -0.05 -10.26 17.19
C ALA A 644 1.39 -9.82 16.96
N ILE A 645 1.57 -8.55 16.61
CA ILE A 645 2.87 -7.95 16.28
C ILE A 645 3.04 -6.68 17.10
N GLY A 646 4.11 -6.60 17.84
CA GLY A 646 4.41 -5.44 18.69
C GLY A 646 5.84 -5.51 19.20
N TYR A 647 6.13 -4.73 20.22
CA TYR A 647 7.45 -4.69 20.83
C TYR A 647 7.42 -5.17 22.28
N LYS A 648 8.50 -5.82 22.66
CA LYS A 648 8.84 -6.19 24.04
C LYS A 648 10.24 -5.67 24.32
N ALA A 649 10.39 -4.96 25.44
CA ALA A 649 11.69 -4.52 25.92
C ALA A 649 12.52 -5.72 26.45
#